data_c263565bc06af7538b564611ba0fb909
#
_entry.id   c263565bc06af7538b564611ba0fb909
#
_cell.length_a   1.000
_cell.length_b   1.000
_cell.length_c   1.000
_cell.angle_alpha   90.00
_cell.angle_beta   90.00
_cell.angle_gamma   90.00
#
_symmetry.space_group_name_H-M   'P 1'
#
loop_
_entity.id
_entity.type
_entity.pdbx_description
1 polymer ?
#
loop_
_entity_poly.entity_id
_entity_poly.type
_entity_poly.pdbx_seq_one_letter_code
_entity_poly.pdbx_strand_id
1 'polypeptide(L)'
;MDNYIEIKGARVNNLKNVSLNIPRNKFITITGVSGSGKSSLAFDTLYAEGQRRYVESLSAYARQFLGRMSKPECDFIKGLPPAIAIEQKVISRNPRSTVGTSTEIYEYMRLLFARIGQTYSPISGEEVKRHTPEDVIHCIMGFSKGTKFMMLSPLHVVEGRTLKKQLEMYMQEGYSRLYKGGEVLRIEDLLNEDNISDTDASSLFLIIARMSVDDSKDAISRMTDSAETAFYEGDGLLKLVFLPGNITYEFSTRFEADGIKFEEPNDNMFSFNSPLGACPTCEGFGSIIGIDEKLVIPNSSLSVYDGCVQCWHGDKMGNWRSEFIRRAATDNFPIFEPYYKLDRKYKDMLWHGLPSEKTLDIHDKVCIDAFFQMVKENQYKIQYRVMMSRYRGKTVCPDCHGARLRKEATWVKVGGKSITELVEMPIINLKDWFDHLQLTEHEEQIAKRLLTEIKNRVGFLTEVGLGYLTLNRQSNTLSGGESQRINLTTSLGSSLVGSLYILDEPSIGLHSRDTDRLIHVLRDLQQLGNTVMVVEHDEEIMRASDYLIDVGPDAGTHGGEIVFQGSTEELNDSPENILKKYPRSYTIKYLTGRDVIETPKSRRKWNKVIELKGARMNNLRGIDVKFPLNVFNCVTGVSGSGKSSLIKGILYPALKRHLDEVADAPGEYTALEGDWTAIKHVEFVDQNPIGKSTRSNPATYVKAYDAIRQLFAEQPLAKQMSFSPQYFSFNTEGGRCEECKGAGVISVEMQFMADLVLECEACHGQRFKHDILEVRFHEKNINDVLNMTVSEAITFFGEYKQQAIVNRLKPLEDVGLGYIKLGQNSSTLSGGENQRVKLAYFIGQEKQEPTLFIFDEPTTGLHFHDIQRLLDAFKALIERGHTILVIEHNLDVIKCADYVIDIGPDGGDKGGNLVFAGTPEALIECKTSITGRYLKEKI
;
A
#
# COMPACT_ATOMS: atom_id res chain seq x y z
N MET A 1 6.48 41.96 6.58
CA MET A 1 6.81 40.52 6.56
C MET A 1 7.56 40.29 5.25
N ASP A 2 8.68 39.57 5.28
CA ASP A 2 9.47 39.33 4.09
C ASP A 2 8.64 38.49 3.08
N ASN A 3 8.37 39.06 1.90
CA ASN A 3 7.58 38.42 0.84
C ASN A 3 8.39 37.37 0.09
N TYR A 4 9.66 37.16 0.43
CA TYR A 4 10.57 36.26 -0.24
C TYR A 4 11.38 35.43 0.77
N ILE A 5 11.75 34.22 0.34
CA ILE A 5 12.80 33.42 0.92
C ILE A 5 14.09 33.77 0.15
N GLU A 6 15.05 34.40 0.81
CA GLU A 6 16.32 34.81 0.23
C GLU A 6 17.38 33.74 0.51
N ILE A 7 17.95 33.13 -0.53
CA ILE A 7 19.09 32.21 -0.46
C ILE A 7 20.30 32.92 -1.05
N LYS A 8 21.43 32.86 -0.35
CA LYS A 8 22.70 33.37 -0.87
C LYS A 8 23.81 32.36 -0.72
N GLY A 9 24.52 32.14 -1.83
CA GLY A 9 25.73 31.36 -1.85
C GLY A 9 25.56 29.88 -1.54
N ALA A 10 24.47 29.21 -2.00
CA ALA A 10 24.29 27.77 -1.81
C ALA A 10 25.30 26.97 -2.65
N ARG A 11 26.04 26.08 -1.97
CA ARG A 11 27.14 25.27 -2.53
C ARG A 11 27.03 23.78 -2.20
N VAL A 12 25.85 23.35 -1.76
CA VAL A 12 25.59 21.96 -1.39
C VAL A 12 25.70 21.06 -2.63
N ASN A 13 26.42 19.98 -2.53
CA ASN A 13 26.67 19.01 -3.60
C ASN A 13 27.23 19.66 -4.87
N ASN A 14 26.47 19.66 -5.96
CA ASN A 14 26.89 20.24 -7.24
C ASN A 14 26.45 21.71 -7.44
N LEU A 15 25.80 22.36 -6.48
CA LEU A 15 25.36 23.75 -6.62
C LEU A 15 26.55 24.72 -6.69
N LYS A 16 26.54 25.61 -7.67
CA LYS A 16 27.63 26.56 -7.96
C LYS A 16 27.34 27.95 -7.40
N ASN A 17 27.43 28.11 -6.08
CA ASN A 17 27.24 29.40 -5.41
C ASN A 17 25.91 30.08 -5.77
N VAL A 18 24.82 29.29 -5.71
CA VAL A 18 23.49 29.70 -6.12
C VAL A 18 22.92 30.76 -5.18
N SER A 19 22.43 31.87 -5.75
CA SER A 19 21.73 32.91 -5.03
C SER A 19 20.39 33.22 -5.70
N LEU A 20 19.29 33.18 -4.96
CA LEU A 20 17.95 33.41 -5.50
C LEU A 20 16.96 33.90 -4.46
N ASN A 21 15.89 34.55 -4.93
CA ASN A 21 14.77 35.00 -4.14
C ASN A 21 13.51 34.24 -4.54
N ILE A 22 12.95 33.47 -3.62
CA ILE A 22 11.79 32.63 -3.83
C ILE A 22 10.56 33.34 -3.25
N PRO A 23 9.51 33.62 -4.05
CA PRO A 23 8.31 34.27 -3.53
C PRO A 23 7.56 33.37 -2.55
N ARG A 24 7.04 33.94 -1.45
CA ARG A 24 6.21 33.20 -0.48
C ARG A 24 4.75 33.17 -0.92
N ASN A 25 4.01 32.22 -0.37
CA ASN A 25 2.58 32.02 -0.63
C ASN A 25 2.27 31.80 -2.12
N LYS A 26 3.20 31.13 -2.82
CA LYS A 26 3.08 30.80 -4.24
C LYS A 26 3.25 29.30 -4.45
N PHE A 27 2.70 28.82 -5.56
CA PHE A 27 2.97 27.49 -6.09
C PHE A 27 4.19 27.56 -7.01
N ILE A 28 5.28 26.90 -6.62
CA ILE A 28 6.61 27.00 -7.24
C ILE A 28 7.04 25.64 -7.72
N THR A 29 7.52 25.57 -8.96
CA THR A 29 8.14 24.34 -9.49
C THR A 29 9.64 24.52 -9.65
N ILE A 30 10.41 23.57 -9.09
CA ILE A 30 11.85 23.42 -9.38
C ILE A 30 12.02 22.31 -10.39
N THR A 31 12.62 22.62 -11.52
CA THR A 31 12.81 21.70 -12.64
C THR A 31 14.24 21.69 -13.14
N GLY A 32 14.56 20.91 -14.18
CA GLY A 32 15.86 20.77 -14.81
C GLY A 32 16.21 19.32 -15.11
N VAL A 33 17.26 19.06 -15.84
CA VAL A 33 17.69 17.71 -16.20
C VAL A 33 18.03 16.85 -14.97
N SER A 34 17.98 15.51 -15.10
CA SER A 34 18.35 14.61 -14.01
C SER A 34 19.79 14.87 -13.56
N GLY A 35 20.01 14.95 -12.24
CA GLY A 35 21.36 15.24 -11.68
C GLY A 35 21.80 16.70 -11.77
N SER A 36 20.93 17.65 -12.16
CA SER A 36 21.29 19.08 -12.24
C SER A 36 21.44 19.78 -10.90
N GLY A 37 20.93 19.22 -9.79
CA GLY A 37 21.00 19.81 -8.46
C GLY A 37 19.67 20.27 -7.88
N LYS A 38 18.52 19.87 -8.46
CA LYS A 38 17.17 20.21 -7.96
C LYS A 38 16.95 19.80 -6.51
N SER A 39 17.19 18.53 -6.21
CA SER A 39 17.02 17.99 -4.85
C SER A 39 18.03 18.60 -3.89
N SER A 40 19.26 18.92 -4.36
CA SER A 40 20.25 19.64 -3.55
C SER A 40 19.77 21.04 -3.13
N LEU A 41 19.04 21.74 -4.02
CA LEU A 41 18.45 23.04 -3.69
C LEU A 41 17.22 22.90 -2.76
N ALA A 42 16.29 22.00 -3.11
CA ALA A 42 15.02 21.87 -2.40
C ALA A 42 15.17 21.17 -1.04
N PHE A 43 15.82 20.01 -1.01
CA PHE A 43 15.90 19.16 0.19
C PHE A 43 17.19 19.40 0.99
N ASP A 44 18.36 19.28 0.34
CA ASP A 44 19.63 19.39 1.06
C ASP A 44 19.98 20.83 1.48
N THR A 45 19.33 21.85 0.90
CA THR A 45 19.53 23.27 1.28
C THR A 45 18.34 23.82 2.04
N LEU A 46 17.16 23.94 1.42
CA LEU A 46 16.00 24.62 2.02
C LEU A 46 15.38 23.81 3.15
N TYR A 47 15.04 22.55 2.87
CA TYR A 47 14.43 21.69 3.90
C TYR A 47 15.38 21.42 5.04
N ALA A 48 16.65 21.09 4.75
CA ALA A 48 17.65 20.82 5.77
C ALA A 48 17.86 22.03 6.72
N GLU A 49 17.88 23.24 6.20
CA GLU A 49 17.95 24.45 7.05
C GLU A 49 16.66 24.69 7.84
N GLY A 50 15.49 24.45 7.25
CA GLY A 50 14.20 24.54 7.96
C GLY A 50 14.13 23.56 9.11
N GLN A 51 14.52 22.30 8.87
CA GLN A 51 14.56 21.24 9.88
C GLN A 51 15.60 21.56 10.98
N ARG A 52 16.79 22.04 10.61
CA ARG A 52 17.81 22.46 11.56
C ARG A 52 17.29 23.53 12.51
N ARG A 53 16.63 24.59 11.99
CA ARG A 53 16.03 25.64 12.80
C ARG A 53 14.93 25.12 13.71
N TYR A 54 14.11 24.21 13.22
CA TYR A 54 13.07 23.58 14.03
C TYR A 54 13.68 22.81 15.21
N VAL A 55 14.69 21.95 14.94
CA VAL A 55 15.39 21.20 15.99
C VAL A 55 16.08 22.12 16.99
N GLU A 56 16.68 23.21 16.55
CA GLU A 56 17.30 24.21 17.44
C GLU A 56 16.28 24.92 18.35
N SER A 57 15.02 25.03 17.93
CA SER A 57 13.94 25.61 18.76
C SER A 57 13.43 24.66 19.86
N LEU A 58 13.75 23.37 19.79
CA LEU A 58 13.34 22.36 20.76
C LEU A 58 14.13 22.47 22.09
N SER A 59 13.63 21.80 23.12
CA SER A 59 14.31 21.76 24.44
C SER A 59 15.71 21.10 24.32
N ALA A 60 16.61 21.44 25.26
CA ALA A 60 17.96 20.84 25.30
C ALA A 60 17.92 19.31 25.39
N TYR A 61 16.92 18.73 26.08
CA TYR A 61 16.70 17.31 26.19
C TYR A 61 16.35 16.66 24.83
N ALA A 62 15.39 17.24 24.11
CA ALA A 62 15.00 16.74 22.79
C ALA A 62 16.16 16.83 21.78
N ARG A 63 16.96 17.91 21.83
CA ARG A 63 18.16 18.05 20.97
C ARG A 63 19.23 17.00 21.22
N GLN A 64 19.35 16.50 22.45
CA GLN A 64 20.32 15.45 22.79
C GLN A 64 19.98 14.13 22.09
N PHE A 65 18.68 13.82 21.89
CA PHE A 65 18.25 12.61 21.16
C PHE A 65 18.31 12.75 19.63
N LEU A 66 18.01 13.96 19.11
CA LEU A 66 17.96 14.21 17.66
C LEU A 66 19.35 14.48 17.05
N GLY A 67 20.37 14.68 17.87
CA GLY A 67 21.71 15.00 17.42
C GLY A 67 21.88 16.43 16.88
N ARG A 68 23.10 16.82 16.53
CA ARG A 68 23.38 18.10 15.87
C ARG A 68 23.22 17.95 14.37
N MET A 69 22.29 18.70 13.77
CA MET A 69 22.19 18.81 12.32
C MET A 69 23.24 19.79 11.79
N SER A 70 23.97 19.38 10.75
CA SER A 70 24.92 20.26 10.09
C SER A 70 24.19 21.38 9.34
N LYS A 71 24.75 22.60 9.39
CA LYS A 71 24.25 23.70 8.57
C LYS A 71 24.55 23.39 7.08
N PRO A 72 23.59 23.58 6.15
CA PRO A 72 23.87 23.47 4.73
C PRO A 72 24.99 24.46 4.32
N GLU A 73 25.80 24.08 3.35
CA GLU A 73 26.84 24.97 2.81
C GLU A 73 26.24 26.14 2.02
N CYS A 74 25.92 27.21 2.74
CA CYS A 74 25.42 28.48 2.18
C CYS A 74 25.85 29.64 3.05
N ASP A 75 25.88 30.84 2.47
CA ASP A 75 26.21 32.06 3.23
C ASP A 75 25.08 32.35 4.21
N PHE A 76 23.85 32.49 3.74
CA PHE A 76 22.66 32.59 4.57
C PHE A 76 21.37 32.23 3.83
N ILE A 77 20.31 31.91 4.62
CA ILE A 77 18.92 31.79 4.17
C ILE A 77 18.05 32.65 5.10
N LYS A 78 17.31 33.61 4.55
CA LYS A 78 16.38 34.47 5.28
C LYS A 78 14.93 34.23 4.84
N GLY A 79 13.98 34.62 5.70
CA GLY A 79 12.54 34.51 5.37
C GLY A 79 12.00 33.10 5.26
N LEU A 80 12.76 32.06 5.66
CA LEU A 80 12.36 30.65 5.58
C LEU A 80 11.30 30.35 6.65
N PRO A 81 10.07 29.93 6.25
CA PRO A 81 9.06 29.47 7.20
C PRO A 81 9.33 28.02 7.66
N PRO A 82 8.56 27.48 8.61
CA PRO A 82 8.62 26.04 8.94
C PRO A 82 8.48 25.20 7.68
N ALA A 83 9.40 24.27 7.48
CA ALA A 83 9.47 23.46 6.27
C ALA A 83 9.01 22.02 6.52
N ILE A 84 8.16 21.52 5.66
CA ILE A 84 7.61 20.16 5.65
C ILE A 84 8.00 19.50 4.32
N ALA A 85 8.69 18.36 4.38
CA ALA A 85 9.02 17.60 3.18
C ALA A 85 8.09 16.40 3.02
N ILE A 86 7.66 16.15 1.79
CA ILE A 86 6.85 14.99 1.42
C ILE A 86 7.62 14.21 0.36
N GLU A 87 8.37 13.20 0.83
CA GLU A 87 9.21 12.35 0.01
C GLU A 87 8.48 11.06 -0.41
N GLN A 88 9.02 10.36 -1.40
CA GLN A 88 8.47 9.11 -1.94
C GLN A 88 8.75 7.86 -1.08
N LYS A 89 9.47 7.99 0.01
CA LYS A 89 9.83 6.84 0.84
C LYS A 89 8.61 6.20 1.47
N VAL A 90 8.54 4.87 1.43
CA VAL A 90 7.50 4.10 2.11
C VAL A 90 7.53 4.42 3.61
N ILE A 91 6.41 4.90 4.13
CA ILE A 91 6.25 5.49 5.47
C ILE A 91 6.56 4.49 6.58
N SER A 92 6.29 3.21 6.37
CA SER A 92 6.43 2.22 7.42
C SER A 92 6.72 0.82 6.88
N ARG A 93 7.74 0.17 7.45
CA ARG A 93 7.99 -1.27 7.28
C ARG A 93 7.14 -2.11 8.24
N ASN A 94 6.37 -1.47 9.12
CA ASN A 94 5.53 -2.17 10.08
C ASN A 94 4.39 -2.92 9.36
N PRO A 95 4.31 -4.25 9.46
CA PRO A 95 3.30 -5.05 8.78
C PRO A 95 1.87 -4.82 9.30
N ARG A 96 1.70 -4.12 10.43
CA ARG A 96 0.39 -3.72 10.97
C ARG A 96 -0.09 -2.37 10.45
N SER A 97 0.78 -1.55 9.87
CA SER A 97 0.41 -0.26 9.30
C SER A 97 -0.46 -0.43 8.07
N THR A 98 -1.56 0.32 8.02
CA THR A 98 -2.54 0.33 6.91
C THR A 98 -2.77 1.75 6.41
N VAL A 99 -3.41 1.88 5.25
CA VAL A 99 -3.86 3.19 4.74
C VAL A 99 -4.68 3.91 5.81
N GLY A 100 -5.63 3.22 6.46
CA GLY A 100 -6.49 3.81 7.50
C GLY A 100 -5.71 4.34 8.70
N THR A 101 -4.67 3.63 9.16
CA THR A 101 -3.82 4.11 10.28
C THR A 101 -2.86 5.21 9.85
N SER A 102 -2.32 5.16 8.64
CA SER A 102 -1.40 6.19 8.13
C SER A 102 -2.10 7.52 7.85
N THR A 103 -3.41 7.50 7.56
CA THR A 103 -4.24 8.69 7.34
C THR A 103 -4.99 9.15 8.60
N GLU A 104 -4.83 8.44 9.71
CA GLU A 104 -5.57 8.64 10.96
C GLU A 104 -7.10 8.40 10.85
N ILE A 105 -7.63 8.08 9.67
CA ILE A 105 -9.07 7.83 9.46
C ILE A 105 -9.55 6.70 10.35
N TYR A 106 -8.73 5.64 10.49
CA TYR A 106 -9.06 4.49 11.32
C TYR A 106 -9.25 4.87 12.80
N GLU A 107 -8.45 5.80 13.32
CA GLU A 107 -8.56 6.28 14.70
C GLU A 107 -9.88 7.02 14.93
N TYR A 108 -10.29 7.87 14.00
CA TYR A 108 -11.60 8.53 14.07
C TYR A 108 -12.76 7.55 13.92
N MET A 109 -12.64 6.54 13.06
CA MET A 109 -13.66 5.49 12.90
C MET A 109 -13.79 4.65 14.19
N ARG A 110 -12.69 4.30 14.81
CA ARG A 110 -12.68 3.60 16.12
C ARG A 110 -13.49 4.36 17.16
N LEU A 111 -13.21 5.67 17.31
CA LEU A 111 -13.93 6.55 18.22
C LEU A 111 -15.41 6.66 17.86
N LEU A 112 -15.74 6.73 16.57
CA LEU A 112 -17.12 6.78 16.09
C LEU A 112 -17.89 5.53 16.53
N PHE A 113 -17.34 4.34 16.28
CA PHE A 113 -17.96 3.07 16.67
C PHE A 113 -18.06 2.89 18.19
N ALA A 114 -17.10 3.39 18.96
CA ALA A 114 -17.15 3.39 20.42
C ALA A 114 -18.22 4.32 20.99
N ARG A 115 -18.61 5.39 20.27
CA ARG A 115 -19.54 6.42 20.77
C ARG A 115 -20.98 6.20 20.33
N ILE A 116 -21.21 5.77 19.09
CA ILE A 116 -22.56 5.62 18.52
C ILE A 116 -22.79 4.22 17.92
N GLY A 117 -21.87 3.29 18.12
CA GLY A 117 -22.02 1.92 17.63
C GLY A 117 -23.11 1.15 18.38
N GLN A 118 -23.98 0.49 17.64
CA GLN A 118 -25.06 -0.35 18.15
C GLN A 118 -24.64 -1.81 18.04
N THR A 119 -24.78 -2.58 19.12
CA THR A 119 -24.44 -4.01 19.16
C THR A 119 -25.65 -4.85 18.72
N TYR A 120 -25.39 -5.83 17.86
CA TYR A 120 -26.43 -6.77 17.39
C TYR A 120 -26.06 -8.19 17.75
N SER A 121 -27.07 -8.98 18.16
CA SER A 121 -26.88 -10.40 18.42
C SER A 121 -26.51 -11.15 17.12
N PRO A 122 -25.47 -12.01 17.11
CA PRO A 122 -25.14 -12.82 15.95
C PRO A 122 -26.12 -13.98 15.70
N ILE A 123 -27.05 -14.27 16.66
CA ILE A 123 -28.05 -15.35 16.59
C ILE A 123 -29.36 -14.81 16.04
N SER A 124 -29.97 -13.85 16.74
CA SER A 124 -31.28 -13.27 16.36
C SER A 124 -31.15 -12.11 15.36
N GLY A 125 -30.00 -11.43 15.33
CA GLY A 125 -29.83 -10.20 14.54
C GLY A 125 -30.50 -8.97 15.16
N GLU A 126 -31.07 -9.11 16.38
CA GLU A 126 -31.71 -8.02 17.11
C GLU A 126 -30.67 -7.14 17.80
N GLU A 127 -31.01 -5.86 17.99
CA GLU A 127 -30.17 -4.90 18.69
C GLU A 127 -30.13 -5.24 20.21
N VAL A 128 -28.92 -5.35 20.74
CA VAL A 128 -28.65 -5.57 22.16
C VAL A 128 -28.65 -4.24 22.88
N LYS A 129 -29.63 -4.02 23.75
CA LYS A 129 -29.79 -2.79 24.54
C LYS A 129 -29.78 -3.08 26.00
N ARG A 130 -29.27 -2.13 26.78
CA ARG A 130 -29.61 -2.01 28.16
C ARG A 130 -30.92 -1.23 28.27
N HIS A 131 -31.95 -1.85 28.79
CA HIS A 131 -33.21 -1.15 29.01
C HIS A 131 -33.11 -0.34 30.30
N THR A 132 -33.63 0.86 30.22
CA THR A 132 -33.82 1.76 31.39
C THR A 132 -35.25 1.67 31.90
N PRO A 133 -35.51 2.16 33.12
CA PRO A 133 -36.91 2.32 33.60
C PRO A 133 -37.77 3.15 32.63
N GLU A 134 -37.16 4.16 31.94
CA GLU A 134 -37.85 4.96 30.93
C GLU A 134 -38.34 4.11 29.75
N ASP A 135 -37.53 3.14 29.28
CA ASP A 135 -37.91 2.23 28.18
C ASP A 135 -39.13 1.39 28.57
N VAL A 136 -39.17 0.91 29.84
CA VAL A 136 -40.30 0.18 30.40
C VAL A 136 -41.54 1.06 30.38
N ILE A 137 -41.42 2.32 30.85
CA ILE A 137 -42.55 3.28 30.87
C ILE A 137 -42.98 3.61 29.46
N HIS A 138 -42.09 3.82 28.54
CA HIS A 138 -42.39 4.08 27.13
C HIS A 138 -43.20 2.91 26.50
N CYS A 139 -42.83 1.66 26.81
CA CYS A 139 -43.58 0.50 26.37
C CYS A 139 -44.99 0.47 26.99
N ILE A 140 -45.13 0.76 28.29
CA ILE A 140 -46.41 0.81 28.98
C ILE A 140 -47.34 1.87 28.38
N MET A 141 -46.78 3.07 28.08
CA MET A 141 -47.51 4.18 27.48
C MET A 141 -47.94 3.94 26.02
N GLY A 142 -47.38 2.95 25.35
CA GLY A 142 -47.84 2.48 24.03
C GLY A 142 -49.22 1.80 24.05
N PHE A 143 -49.74 1.48 25.23
CA PHE A 143 -51.03 0.83 25.41
C PHE A 143 -52.11 1.83 25.82
N SER A 144 -53.38 1.48 25.55
CA SER A 144 -54.53 2.34 25.86
C SER A 144 -54.65 2.59 27.35
N LYS A 145 -55.02 3.82 27.74
CA LYS A 145 -55.29 4.20 29.15
C LYS A 145 -56.28 3.26 29.79
N GLY A 146 -56.00 2.76 31.00
CA GLY A 146 -56.80 1.80 31.74
C GLY A 146 -56.45 0.33 31.46
N THR A 147 -55.58 0.02 30.49
CA THR A 147 -55.08 -1.35 30.28
C THR A 147 -54.35 -1.83 31.54
N LYS A 148 -54.72 -3.00 32.06
CA LYS A 148 -54.09 -3.58 33.25
C LYS A 148 -52.82 -4.32 32.89
N PHE A 149 -51.77 -4.16 33.70
CA PHE A 149 -50.51 -4.86 33.53
C PHE A 149 -49.89 -5.26 34.86
N MET A 150 -48.99 -6.22 34.81
CA MET A 150 -48.16 -6.66 35.95
C MET A 150 -46.69 -6.46 35.60
N MET A 151 -45.90 -5.94 36.55
CA MET A 151 -44.47 -5.95 36.53
C MET A 151 -43.94 -7.13 37.31
N LEU A 152 -43.19 -7.97 36.68
CA LEU A 152 -42.67 -9.21 37.18
C LEU A 152 -41.15 -9.20 37.21
N SER A 153 -40.62 -9.81 38.24
CA SER A 153 -39.19 -10.05 38.40
C SER A 153 -38.92 -11.55 38.40
N PRO A 154 -37.97 -12.08 37.60
CA PRO A 154 -37.58 -13.48 37.70
C PRO A 154 -37.13 -13.79 39.13
N LEU A 155 -37.55 -14.94 39.65
CA LEU A 155 -37.19 -15.33 41.00
C LEU A 155 -35.75 -15.83 41.04
N HIS A 156 -34.87 -15.11 41.75
CA HIS A 156 -33.47 -15.46 41.90
C HIS A 156 -33.20 -16.11 43.27
N VAL A 157 -32.75 -17.37 43.25
CA VAL A 157 -32.34 -18.07 44.45
C VAL A 157 -30.84 -17.91 44.63
N VAL A 158 -30.42 -17.26 45.70
CA VAL A 158 -28.99 -17.02 45.99
C VAL A 158 -28.30 -18.34 46.26
N GLU A 159 -27.10 -18.52 45.77
CA GLU A 159 -26.28 -19.73 45.91
C GLU A 159 -26.12 -20.11 47.39
N GLY A 160 -26.46 -21.36 47.70
CA GLY A 160 -26.47 -21.88 49.08
C GLY A 160 -27.79 -21.71 49.84
N ARG A 161 -28.88 -21.16 49.24
CA ARG A 161 -30.20 -21.08 49.82
C ARG A 161 -31.17 -22.03 49.12
N THR A 162 -32.18 -22.49 49.83
CA THR A 162 -33.31 -23.24 49.26
C THR A 162 -34.37 -22.28 48.76
N LEU A 163 -35.18 -22.68 47.78
CA LEU A 163 -36.30 -21.88 47.28
C LEU A 163 -37.27 -21.50 48.38
N LYS A 164 -37.58 -22.45 49.32
CA LYS A 164 -38.44 -22.20 50.46
C LYS A 164 -37.93 -21.02 51.31
N LYS A 165 -36.63 -21.00 51.64
CA LYS A 165 -36.02 -19.96 52.43
C LYS A 165 -35.98 -18.60 51.72
N GLN A 166 -35.84 -18.61 50.42
CA GLN A 166 -35.89 -17.41 49.61
C GLN A 166 -37.30 -16.80 49.56
N LEU A 167 -38.35 -17.66 49.46
CA LEU A 167 -39.76 -17.24 49.52
C LEU A 167 -40.12 -16.66 50.88
N GLU A 168 -39.62 -17.25 51.99
CA GLU A 168 -39.84 -16.73 53.38
C GLU A 168 -39.23 -15.32 53.49
N MET A 169 -38.09 -15.05 52.91
CA MET A 169 -37.44 -13.69 52.84
C MET A 169 -38.33 -12.71 52.09
N TYR A 170 -38.71 -13.05 50.85
CA TYR A 170 -39.62 -12.19 50.11
C TYR A 170 -40.92 -11.86 50.83
N MET A 171 -41.45 -12.79 51.62
CA MET A 171 -42.63 -12.55 52.43
C MET A 171 -42.32 -11.54 53.55
N GLN A 172 -41.14 -11.61 54.20
CA GLN A 172 -40.69 -10.63 55.18
C GLN A 172 -40.47 -9.22 54.59
N GLU A 173 -40.06 -9.12 53.32
CA GLU A 173 -39.90 -7.89 52.56
C GLU A 173 -41.22 -7.31 52.04
N GLY A 174 -42.37 -8.04 52.29
CA GLY A 174 -43.71 -7.55 51.97
C GLY A 174 -44.31 -8.09 50.66
N TYR A 175 -43.58 -8.93 49.95
CA TYR A 175 -44.13 -9.56 48.75
C TYR A 175 -45.04 -10.75 49.12
N SER A 176 -46.17 -10.86 48.43
CA SER A 176 -47.17 -11.88 48.79
C SER A 176 -47.62 -12.79 47.65
N ARG A 177 -47.20 -12.46 46.43
CA ARG A 177 -47.69 -13.10 45.19
C ARG A 177 -46.60 -13.40 44.17
N LEU A 178 -46.77 -14.54 43.51
CA LEU A 178 -45.94 -15.00 42.41
C LEU A 178 -46.84 -15.19 41.17
N TYR A 179 -46.14 -15.18 39.98
CA TYR A 179 -46.78 -15.48 38.72
C TYR A 179 -46.12 -16.73 38.11
N LYS A 180 -46.92 -17.70 37.67
CA LYS A 180 -46.46 -18.93 37.01
C LYS A 180 -47.41 -19.28 35.87
N GLY A 181 -46.96 -19.32 34.64
CA GLY A 181 -47.68 -19.84 33.50
C GLY A 181 -49.07 -19.23 33.21
N GLY A 182 -49.34 -17.98 33.60
CA GLY A 182 -50.61 -17.30 33.41
C GLY A 182 -51.42 -17.17 34.69
N GLU A 183 -51.06 -17.84 35.80
CA GLU A 183 -51.75 -17.86 37.08
C GLU A 183 -50.98 -17.06 38.12
N VAL A 184 -51.76 -16.44 39.05
CA VAL A 184 -51.23 -15.71 40.18
C VAL A 184 -51.36 -16.61 41.43
N LEU A 185 -50.21 -16.95 42.01
CA LEU A 185 -50.12 -17.82 43.20
C LEU A 185 -49.81 -16.96 44.45
N ARG A 186 -50.23 -17.41 45.62
CA ARG A 186 -49.80 -16.79 46.88
C ARG A 186 -48.54 -17.48 47.39
N ILE A 187 -47.59 -16.71 47.92
CA ILE A 187 -46.38 -17.27 48.53
C ILE A 187 -46.69 -18.17 49.68
N GLU A 188 -47.70 -17.78 50.55
CA GLU A 188 -48.15 -18.57 51.70
C GLU A 188 -48.66 -19.96 51.32
N ASP A 189 -49.40 -20.07 50.18
CA ASP A 189 -49.94 -21.34 49.73
C ASP A 189 -48.83 -22.30 49.28
N LEU A 190 -47.84 -21.76 48.57
CA LEU A 190 -46.64 -22.51 48.13
C LEU A 190 -45.77 -22.95 49.31
N LEU A 191 -45.62 -22.12 50.37
CA LEU A 191 -44.80 -22.48 51.55
C LEU A 191 -45.42 -23.61 52.36
N ASN A 192 -46.72 -23.82 52.20
CA ASN A 192 -47.47 -24.91 52.88
C ASN A 192 -47.48 -26.25 52.10
N GLU A 193 -46.94 -26.24 50.85
CA GLU A 193 -46.79 -27.47 50.10
C GLU A 193 -45.48 -28.20 50.53
N ASP A 194 -45.57 -29.49 50.86
CA ASP A 194 -44.44 -30.29 51.36
C ASP A 194 -43.33 -30.63 50.35
N ASN A 195 -43.51 -30.30 49.07
CA ASN A 195 -42.60 -30.69 47.99
C ASN A 195 -42.29 -29.53 46.98
N ILE A 196 -41.79 -28.44 47.49
CA ILE A 196 -41.24 -27.40 46.56
C ILE A 196 -39.85 -27.84 46.09
N SER A 197 -39.73 -28.10 44.82
CA SER A 197 -38.45 -28.41 44.21
C SER A 197 -37.69 -27.12 43.83
N ASP A 198 -36.37 -27.03 44.11
CA ASP A 198 -35.52 -25.91 43.71
C ASP A 198 -35.49 -25.75 42.17
N THR A 199 -35.86 -26.79 41.44
CA THR A 199 -35.98 -26.74 39.95
C THR A 199 -37.18 -25.93 39.46
N ASP A 200 -38.15 -25.64 40.31
CA ASP A 200 -39.34 -24.82 39.99
C ASP A 200 -39.04 -23.31 39.96
N ALA A 201 -37.92 -22.88 40.52
CA ALA A 201 -37.54 -21.47 40.65
C ALA A 201 -37.52 -20.73 39.30
N SER A 202 -37.02 -21.37 38.26
CA SER A 202 -36.90 -20.77 36.90
C SER A 202 -38.23 -20.45 36.22
N SER A 203 -39.34 -21.06 36.71
CA SER A 203 -40.69 -20.85 36.15
C SER A 203 -41.50 -19.84 36.96
N LEU A 204 -40.99 -19.36 38.09
CA LEU A 204 -41.67 -18.47 39.02
C LEU A 204 -41.17 -17.02 38.83
N PHE A 205 -42.11 -16.10 38.84
CA PHE A 205 -41.83 -14.67 38.80
C PHE A 205 -42.45 -13.99 40.03
N LEU A 206 -41.68 -13.11 40.68
CA LEU A 206 -42.19 -12.27 41.77
C LEU A 206 -43.04 -11.14 41.18
N ILE A 207 -44.22 -10.91 41.68
CA ILE A 207 -45.08 -9.79 41.28
C ILE A 207 -44.66 -8.56 42.06
N ILE A 208 -44.00 -7.61 41.42
CA ILE A 208 -43.59 -6.38 42.05
C ILE A 208 -44.74 -5.38 42.10
N ALA A 209 -45.45 -5.21 40.98
CA ALA A 209 -46.55 -4.28 40.91
C ALA A 209 -47.67 -4.78 39.99
N ARG A 210 -48.91 -4.39 40.32
CA ARG A 210 -50.10 -4.57 39.48
C ARG A 210 -50.76 -3.21 39.33
N MET A 211 -50.74 -2.70 38.11
CA MET A 211 -51.17 -1.33 37.81
C MET A 211 -52.05 -1.31 36.55
N SER A 212 -52.57 -0.13 36.24
CA SER A 212 -53.22 0.18 34.97
C SER A 212 -52.49 1.36 34.33
N VAL A 213 -52.45 1.37 33.02
CA VAL A 213 -51.85 2.47 32.22
C VAL A 213 -52.54 3.79 32.55
N ASP A 214 -51.78 4.74 33.07
CA ASP A 214 -52.24 6.10 33.42
C ASP A 214 -51.09 7.09 33.12
N ASP A 215 -51.43 8.22 32.50
CA ASP A 215 -50.53 9.27 32.05
C ASP A 215 -50.33 10.40 33.09
N SER A 216 -50.90 10.27 34.30
CA SER A 216 -50.66 11.22 35.38
C SER A 216 -49.23 11.16 35.90
N LYS A 217 -48.64 12.31 36.25
CA LYS A 217 -47.29 12.39 36.78
C LYS A 217 -47.03 11.45 37.97
N ASP A 218 -48.00 11.36 38.86
CA ASP A 218 -47.91 10.48 40.07
C ASP A 218 -47.94 9.00 39.67
N ALA A 219 -48.68 8.63 38.64
CA ALA A 219 -48.70 7.26 38.13
C ALA A 219 -47.40 6.90 37.44
N ILE A 220 -46.84 7.80 36.62
CA ILE A 220 -45.53 7.63 35.95
C ILE A 220 -44.44 7.43 37.00
N SER A 221 -44.38 8.30 38.04
CA SER A 221 -43.39 8.14 39.11
C SER A 221 -43.47 6.77 39.78
N ARG A 222 -44.69 6.33 40.15
CA ARG A 222 -44.91 4.99 40.78
C ARG A 222 -44.53 3.83 39.83
N MET A 223 -44.80 3.97 38.54
CA MET A 223 -44.39 2.97 37.56
C MET A 223 -42.89 2.90 37.44
N THR A 224 -42.17 4.06 37.43
CA THR A 224 -40.71 4.13 37.38
C THR A 224 -40.11 3.48 38.66
N ASP A 225 -40.56 3.84 39.86
CA ASP A 225 -40.09 3.26 41.10
C ASP A 225 -40.32 1.73 41.14
N SER A 226 -41.49 1.26 40.61
CA SER A 226 -41.76 -0.17 40.51
C SER A 226 -40.89 -0.88 39.48
N ALA A 227 -40.51 -0.21 38.34
CA ALA A 227 -39.60 -0.76 37.35
C ALA A 227 -38.18 -0.90 37.92
N GLU A 228 -37.71 0.13 38.65
CA GLU A 228 -36.41 0.09 39.34
C GLU A 228 -36.39 -1.08 40.36
N THR A 229 -37.44 -1.22 41.17
CA THR A 229 -37.56 -2.34 42.11
C THR A 229 -37.59 -3.69 41.40
N ALA A 230 -38.30 -3.80 40.29
CA ALA A 230 -38.35 -5.04 39.51
C ALA A 230 -36.99 -5.43 38.88
N PHE A 231 -36.23 -4.45 38.39
CA PHE A 231 -34.88 -4.71 37.92
C PHE A 231 -33.94 -5.09 39.08
N TYR A 232 -34.08 -4.46 40.25
CA TYR A 232 -33.25 -4.78 41.40
C TYR A 232 -33.49 -6.21 41.88
N GLU A 233 -34.75 -6.61 42.08
CA GLU A 233 -35.12 -7.95 42.56
C GLU A 233 -34.86 -9.05 41.51
N GLY A 234 -34.94 -8.71 40.22
CA GLY A 234 -34.68 -9.60 39.09
C GLY A 234 -33.22 -9.70 38.65
N ASP A 235 -32.30 -9.11 39.41
CA ASP A 235 -30.88 -9.03 39.02
C ASP A 235 -30.70 -8.50 37.60
N GLY A 236 -31.41 -7.40 37.31
CA GLY A 236 -31.38 -6.70 36.05
C GLY A 236 -32.41 -7.17 35.00
N LEU A 237 -33.28 -8.10 35.34
CA LEU A 237 -34.32 -8.58 34.42
C LEU A 237 -35.73 -8.17 34.91
N LEU A 238 -36.57 -7.74 34.00
CA LEU A 238 -37.96 -7.36 34.25
C LEU A 238 -38.86 -7.92 33.15
N LYS A 239 -40.01 -8.41 33.50
CA LYS A 239 -41.03 -8.87 32.57
C LYS A 239 -42.35 -8.12 32.79
N LEU A 240 -42.90 -7.55 31.72
CA LEU A 240 -44.27 -6.98 31.73
C LEU A 240 -45.24 -8.00 31.17
N VAL A 241 -46.42 -8.09 31.80
CA VAL A 241 -47.54 -8.89 31.32
C VAL A 241 -48.80 -8.03 31.28
N PHE A 242 -49.37 -7.82 30.09
CA PHE A 242 -50.63 -7.05 29.87
C PHE A 242 -51.85 -7.95 29.86
N LEU A 243 -52.92 -7.48 30.49
CA LEU A 243 -54.18 -8.18 30.64
C LEU A 243 -55.33 -7.42 29.93
N PRO A 244 -56.33 -8.10 29.30
CA PRO A 244 -56.39 -9.52 28.99
C PRO A 244 -55.53 -9.87 27.76
N GLY A 245 -55.03 -11.08 27.67
CA GLY A 245 -54.31 -11.54 26.47
C GLY A 245 -52.89 -12.02 26.77
N ASN A 246 -52.37 -11.77 27.98
CA ASN A 246 -51.04 -12.18 28.42
C ASN A 246 -49.93 -11.81 27.43
N ILE A 247 -50.02 -10.61 26.83
CA ILE A 247 -48.96 -10.09 26.00
C ILE A 247 -47.77 -9.78 26.89
N THR A 248 -46.61 -10.34 26.59
CA THR A 248 -45.43 -10.25 27.42
C THR A 248 -44.32 -9.48 26.71
N TYR A 249 -43.60 -8.63 27.48
CA TYR A 249 -42.37 -7.94 27.07
C TYR A 249 -41.32 -8.19 28.11
N GLU A 250 -40.10 -8.45 27.69
CA GLU A 250 -38.95 -8.68 28.55
C GLU A 250 -37.95 -7.52 28.41
N PHE A 251 -37.43 -7.07 29.54
CA PHE A 251 -36.47 -5.97 29.62
C PHE A 251 -35.26 -6.44 30.44
N SER A 252 -34.08 -6.00 30.03
CA SER A 252 -32.86 -6.33 30.74
C SER A 252 -31.98 -5.10 30.89
N THR A 253 -31.46 -4.83 32.07
CA THR A 253 -30.39 -3.86 32.31
C THR A 253 -29.01 -4.46 32.02
N ARG A 254 -28.97 -5.78 31.78
CA ARG A 254 -27.75 -6.47 31.41
C ARG A 254 -27.55 -6.34 29.92
N PHE A 255 -26.27 -6.19 29.52
CA PHE A 255 -25.92 -6.16 28.11
C PHE A 255 -25.75 -7.58 27.57
N GLU A 256 -26.89 -8.29 27.45
CA GLU A 256 -26.94 -9.69 27.02
C GLU A 256 -28.21 -9.97 26.16
N ALA A 257 -28.06 -10.86 25.19
CA ALA A 257 -29.14 -11.37 24.35
C ALA A 257 -28.81 -12.79 23.89
N ASP A 258 -29.85 -13.62 23.67
CA ASP A 258 -29.71 -15.01 23.17
C ASP A 258 -28.73 -15.88 24.00
N GLY A 259 -28.61 -15.60 25.30
CA GLY A 259 -27.69 -16.31 26.21
C GLY A 259 -26.22 -15.93 26.04
N ILE A 260 -25.90 -14.90 25.24
CA ILE A 260 -24.57 -14.34 25.08
C ILE A 260 -24.48 -13.04 25.88
N LYS A 261 -23.40 -12.92 26.66
CA LYS A 261 -23.07 -11.68 27.35
C LYS A 261 -22.15 -10.86 26.43
N PHE A 262 -22.56 -9.63 26.13
CA PHE A 262 -21.82 -8.72 25.24
C PHE A 262 -20.97 -7.75 26.07
N GLU A 263 -19.87 -7.28 25.44
CA GLU A 263 -19.08 -6.15 25.94
C GLU A 263 -19.63 -4.85 25.38
N GLU A 264 -19.70 -3.80 26.18
CA GLU A 264 -20.06 -2.48 25.65
C GLU A 264 -19.01 -2.00 24.68
N PRO A 265 -19.41 -1.38 23.55
CA PRO A 265 -18.48 -0.81 22.58
C PRO A 265 -17.53 0.19 23.25
N ASN A 266 -16.26 -0.06 23.14
CA ASN A 266 -15.21 0.81 23.64
C ASN A 266 -14.08 0.92 22.62
N ASP A 267 -13.24 1.93 22.80
CA ASP A 267 -12.17 2.26 21.89
C ASP A 267 -11.17 1.11 21.64
N ASN A 268 -10.86 0.33 22.67
CA ASN A 268 -9.92 -0.79 22.58
C ASN A 268 -10.49 -1.98 21.80
N MET A 269 -11.81 -2.19 21.81
CA MET A 269 -12.47 -3.26 21.06
C MET A 269 -12.19 -3.17 19.54
N PHE A 270 -12.04 -1.96 19.02
CA PHE A 270 -11.79 -1.70 17.60
C PHE A 270 -10.33 -1.48 17.27
N SER A 271 -9.41 -1.69 18.21
CA SER A 271 -7.97 -1.54 18.00
C SER A 271 -7.31 -2.88 17.75
N PHE A 272 -6.88 -3.14 16.50
CA PHE A 272 -6.08 -4.33 16.19
C PHE A 272 -4.64 -4.28 16.73
N ASN A 273 -4.20 -3.16 17.29
CA ASN A 273 -2.92 -3.02 17.99
C ASN A 273 -3.05 -3.30 19.49
N SER A 274 -4.28 -3.37 20.02
CA SER A 274 -4.57 -3.73 21.41
C SER A 274 -4.89 -5.23 21.52
N PRO A 275 -4.38 -5.94 22.53
CA PRO A 275 -4.76 -7.33 22.78
C PRO A 275 -6.28 -7.51 23.01
N LEU A 276 -6.98 -6.47 23.47
CA LEU A 276 -8.42 -6.49 23.70
C LEU A 276 -9.25 -6.48 22.42
N GLY A 277 -8.72 -5.89 21.32
CA GLY A 277 -9.44 -5.80 20.04
C GLY A 277 -8.86 -6.67 18.93
N ALA A 278 -7.58 -7.07 19.05
CA ALA A 278 -6.93 -7.89 18.05
C ALA A 278 -7.52 -9.30 17.97
N CYS A 279 -7.61 -9.83 16.76
CA CYS A 279 -7.94 -11.24 16.55
C CYS A 279 -6.92 -12.13 17.27
N PRO A 280 -7.33 -13.07 18.14
CA PRO A 280 -6.42 -13.89 18.93
C PRO A 280 -5.53 -14.81 18.08
N THR A 281 -6.00 -15.23 16.90
CA THR A 281 -5.28 -16.15 16.01
C THR A 281 -4.16 -15.48 15.22
N CYS A 282 -4.37 -14.27 14.72
CA CYS A 282 -3.37 -13.53 13.94
C CYS A 282 -2.79 -12.33 14.69
N GLU A 283 -3.16 -12.10 15.93
CA GLU A 283 -2.66 -10.99 16.76
C GLU A 283 -2.72 -9.62 16.07
N GLY A 284 -3.76 -9.38 15.29
CA GLY A 284 -3.96 -8.12 14.55
C GLY A 284 -3.19 -8.00 13.22
N PHE A 285 -2.51 -9.05 12.77
CA PHE A 285 -1.81 -9.05 11.47
C PHE A 285 -2.75 -9.29 10.27
N GLY A 286 -3.92 -9.88 10.48
CA GLY A 286 -4.88 -10.25 9.43
C GLY A 286 -4.46 -11.45 8.60
N SER A 287 -3.27 -11.98 8.83
CA SER A 287 -2.69 -13.12 8.10
C SER A 287 -1.82 -13.98 9.02
N ILE A 288 -1.71 -15.26 8.66
CA ILE A 288 -0.89 -16.25 9.35
C ILE A 288 0.02 -16.97 8.37
N ILE A 289 1.00 -17.70 8.88
CA ILE A 289 1.79 -18.60 8.04
C ILE A 289 1.04 -19.93 7.97
N GLY A 290 0.42 -20.19 6.83
CA GLY A 290 -0.40 -21.37 6.57
C GLY A 290 -0.05 -22.03 5.23
N ILE A 291 -0.90 -22.96 4.79
CA ILE A 291 -0.82 -23.53 3.44
C ILE A 291 -1.44 -22.52 2.48
N ASP A 292 -0.64 -22.05 1.53
CA ASP A 292 -1.06 -21.02 0.57
C ASP A 292 -1.77 -21.67 -0.63
N GLU A 293 -3.04 -21.32 -0.81
CA GLU A 293 -3.86 -21.78 -1.93
C GLU A 293 -3.18 -21.54 -3.28
N LYS A 294 -2.54 -20.39 -3.46
CA LYS A 294 -1.86 -20.04 -4.72
C LYS A 294 -0.63 -20.88 -4.99
N LEU A 295 0.01 -21.42 -3.96
CA LEU A 295 1.12 -22.36 -4.12
C LEU A 295 0.63 -23.78 -4.36
N VAL A 296 -0.51 -24.16 -3.79
CA VAL A 296 -1.15 -25.46 -4.00
C VAL A 296 -1.81 -25.55 -5.37
N ILE A 297 -2.48 -24.48 -5.79
CA ILE A 297 -3.19 -24.35 -7.08
C ILE A 297 -2.63 -23.14 -7.83
N PRO A 298 -1.44 -23.28 -8.42
CA PRO A 298 -0.76 -22.15 -9.08
C PRO A 298 -1.40 -21.73 -10.40
N ASN A 299 -2.19 -22.62 -11.04
CA ASN A 299 -2.94 -22.33 -12.24
C ASN A 299 -4.40 -22.80 -12.07
N SER A 300 -5.26 -21.87 -11.73
CA SER A 300 -6.69 -22.12 -11.53
C SER A 300 -7.46 -22.38 -12.82
N SER A 301 -6.86 -22.13 -14.01
CA SER A 301 -7.44 -22.48 -15.31
C SER A 301 -7.44 -23.98 -15.60
N LEU A 302 -6.66 -24.76 -14.85
CA LEU A 302 -6.66 -26.20 -14.92
C LEU A 302 -7.80 -26.79 -14.08
N SER A 303 -8.33 -27.92 -14.53
CA SER A 303 -9.26 -28.74 -13.76
C SER A 303 -8.50 -29.69 -12.81
N VAL A 304 -9.23 -30.38 -11.92
CA VAL A 304 -8.62 -31.42 -11.07
C VAL A 304 -8.10 -32.56 -11.95
N TYR A 305 -8.82 -32.90 -13.03
CA TYR A 305 -8.40 -33.90 -13.99
C TYR A 305 -7.08 -33.49 -14.68
N ASP A 306 -6.94 -32.23 -15.08
CA ASP A 306 -5.73 -31.70 -15.72
C ASP A 306 -4.57 -31.45 -14.73
N GLY A 307 -4.80 -31.65 -13.43
CA GLY A 307 -3.79 -31.54 -12.39
C GLY A 307 -3.62 -30.14 -11.82
N CYS A 308 -4.69 -29.42 -11.53
CA CYS A 308 -4.62 -28.09 -10.89
C CYS A 308 -3.94 -28.13 -9.51
N VAL A 309 -4.00 -29.26 -8.79
CA VAL A 309 -3.42 -29.41 -7.45
C VAL A 309 -1.95 -29.81 -7.58
N GLN A 310 -1.06 -28.85 -7.42
CA GLN A 310 0.39 -29.01 -7.63
C GLN A 310 1.04 -30.02 -6.67
N CYS A 311 0.58 -30.13 -5.44
CA CYS A 311 1.13 -31.07 -4.46
C CYS A 311 0.79 -32.52 -4.74
N TRP A 312 -0.16 -32.81 -5.66
CA TRP A 312 -0.57 -34.14 -6.11
C TRP A 312 0.15 -34.58 -7.39
N HIS A 313 1.27 -33.94 -7.76
CA HIS A 313 2.08 -34.30 -8.93
C HIS A 313 3.22 -35.26 -8.55
N GLY A 314 3.69 -36.03 -9.54
CA GLY A 314 4.76 -37.01 -9.43
C GLY A 314 4.28 -38.43 -9.09
N ASP A 315 5.16 -39.43 -9.27
CA ASP A 315 4.82 -40.88 -9.22
C ASP A 315 4.15 -41.32 -7.93
N LYS A 316 4.60 -40.80 -6.78
CA LYS A 316 4.08 -41.17 -5.45
C LYS A 316 2.84 -40.36 -5.06
N MET A 317 2.84 -39.06 -5.37
CA MET A 317 1.79 -38.16 -4.91
C MET A 317 0.63 -38.08 -5.92
N GLY A 318 0.84 -38.49 -7.16
CA GLY A 318 -0.21 -38.61 -8.20
C GLY A 318 -1.35 -39.56 -7.82
N ASN A 319 -1.11 -40.50 -6.93
CA ASN A 319 -2.15 -41.39 -6.39
C ASN A 319 -3.28 -40.63 -5.67
N TRP A 320 -2.98 -39.53 -5.02
CA TRP A 320 -3.98 -38.64 -4.36
C TRP A 320 -4.98 -38.11 -5.40
N ARG A 321 -4.49 -37.62 -6.54
CA ARG A 321 -5.33 -37.12 -7.63
C ARG A 321 -6.22 -38.23 -8.18
N SER A 322 -5.63 -39.37 -8.47
CA SER A 322 -6.37 -40.53 -9.04
C SER A 322 -7.45 -41.05 -8.09
N GLU A 323 -7.13 -41.11 -6.82
CA GLU A 323 -8.07 -41.55 -5.78
C GLU A 323 -9.16 -40.52 -5.53
N PHE A 324 -8.83 -39.20 -5.52
CA PHE A 324 -9.82 -38.15 -5.43
C PHE A 324 -10.81 -38.22 -6.58
N ILE A 325 -10.33 -38.32 -7.83
CA ILE A 325 -11.18 -38.45 -9.02
C ILE A 325 -12.12 -39.65 -8.92
N ARG A 326 -11.61 -40.78 -8.45
CA ARG A 326 -12.40 -42.00 -8.26
C ARG A 326 -13.55 -41.81 -7.24
N ARG A 327 -13.27 -41.17 -6.09
CA ARG A 327 -14.26 -40.91 -5.03
C ARG A 327 -15.22 -39.80 -5.42
N ALA A 328 -14.74 -38.77 -6.07
CA ALA A 328 -15.50 -37.60 -6.49
C ALA A 328 -16.69 -37.89 -7.39
N ALA A 329 -16.64 -39.02 -8.12
CA ALA A 329 -17.73 -39.49 -8.97
C ALA A 329 -19.03 -39.79 -8.20
N THR A 330 -18.91 -40.20 -6.93
CA THR A 330 -20.07 -40.49 -6.06
C THR A 330 -20.79 -39.19 -5.62
N ASP A 331 -20.07 -38.11 -5.48
CA ASP A 331 -20.58 -36.82 -4.98
C ASP A 331 -20.86 -35.81 -6.11
N ASN A 332 -20.87 -36.27 -7.38
CA ASN A 332 -21.08 -35.43 -8.57
C ASN A 332 -20.15 -34.20 -8.64
N PHE A 333 -18.88 -34.36 -8.24
CA PHE A 333 -17.90 -33.32 -8.35
C PHE A 333 -17.48 -33.09 -9.81
N PRO A 334 -17.47 -31.84 -10.32
CA PRO A 334 -17.15 -31.53 -11.72
C PRO A 334 -15.62 -31.55 -11.98
N ILE A 335 -15.05 -32.77 -12.12
CA ILE A 335 -13.59 -32.99 -12.24
C ILE A 335 -12.94 -32.33 -13.45
N PHE A 336 -13.68 -32.05 -14.53
CA PHE A 336 -13.20 -31.43 -15.76
C PHE A 336 -13.37 -29.89 -15.76
N GLU A 337 -14.06 -29.32 -14.77
CA GLU A 337 -14.27 -27.90 -14.72
C GLU A 337 -13.03 -27.18 -14.17
N PRO A 338 -12.55 -26.07 -14.80
CA PRO A 338 -11.45 -25.27 -14.29
C PRO A 338 -11.70 -24.79 -12.86
N TYR A 339 -10.66 -24.83 -12.01
CA TYR A 339 -10.79 -24.53 -10.59
C TYR A 339 -11.42 -23.13 -10.32
N TYR A 340 -11.11 -22.11 -11.14
CA TYR A 340 -11.68 -20.77 -10.96
C TYR A 340 -13.22 -20.72 -11.18
N LYS A 341 -13.78 -21.66 -11.96
CA LYS A 341 -15.21 -21.77 -12.23
C LYS A 341 -15.97 -22.57 -11.17
N LEU A 342 -15.25 -23.35 -10.37
CA LEU A 342 -15.89 -24.15 -9.33
C LEU A 342 -16.56 -23.24 -8.30
N ASP A 343 -17.82 -23.55 -7.98
CA ASP A 343 -18.53 -22.93 -6.86
C ASP A 343 -17.82 -23.22 -5.55
N ARG A 344 -18.04 -22.35 -4.53
CA ARG A 344 -17.45 -22.49 -3.20
C ARG A 344 -17.66 -23.87 -2.61
N LYS A 345 -18.84 -24.44 -2.78
CA LYS A 345 -19.17 -25.79 -2.35
C LYS A 345 -18.18 -26.85 -2.87
N TYR A 346 -17.82 -26.79 -4.14
CA TYR A 346 -16.89 -27.74 -4.74
C TYR A 346 -15.44 -27.47 -4.34
N LYS A 347 -15.07 -26.21 -4.17
CA LYS A 347 -13.77 -25.84 -3.58
C LYS A 347 -13.62 -26.40 -2.19
N ASP A 348 -14.66 -26.22 -1.34
CA ASP A 348 -14.67 -26.77 0.02
C ASP A 348 -14.55 -28.31 0.02
N MET A 349 -15.20 -29.01 -0.91
CA MET A 349 -15.04 -30.46 -1.08
C MET A 349 -13.60 -30.86 -1.39
N LEU A 350 -12.93 -30.14 -2.28
CA LEU A 350 -11.54 -30.40 -2.66
C LEU A 350 -10.56 -30.14 -1.51
N TRP A 351 -10.82 -29.11 -0.72
CA TRP A 351 -9.98 -28.72 0.40
C TRP A 351 -10.24 -29.56 1.66
N HIS A 352 -11.49 -29.77 2.06
CA HIS A 352 -11.87 -30.30 3.38
C HIS A 352 -12.42 -31.72 3.34
N GLY A 353 -12.72 -32.26 2.15
CA GLY A 353 -13.21 -33.63 1.92
C GLY A 353 -14.61 -33.68 1.34
N LEU A 354 -14.90 -34.79 0.69
CA LEU A 354 -16.16 -35.05 0.00
C LEU A 354 -17.31 -35.28 1.03
N PRO A 355 -18.57 -34.95 0.68
CA PRO A 355 -19.73 -35.24 1.54
C PRO A 355 -19.85 -36.70 1.96
N SER A 356 -19.52 -37.64 1.06
CA SER A 356 -19.45 -39.09 1.34
C SER A 356 -18.39 -39.45 2.39
N GLU A 357 -17.41 -38.60 2.62
CA GLU A 357 -16.31 -38.79 3.58
C GLU A 357 -16.55 -38.06 4.93
N LYS A 358 -17.73 -37.44 5.14
CA LYS A 358 -18.00 -36.59 6.31
C LYS A 358 -17.82 -37.30 7.65
N THR A 359 -18.09 -38.60 7.70
CA THR A 359 -17.94 -39.43 8.92
C THR A 359 -16.57 -40.06 9.06
N LEU A 360 -15.70 -39.95 8.06
CA LEU A 360 -14.36 -40.53 8.08
C LEU A 360 -13.38 -39.65 8.89
N ASP A 361 -12.36 -40.29 9.49
CA ASP A 361 -11.23 -39.58 10.05
C ASP A 361 -10.45 -38.85 8.95
N ILE A 362 -9.71 -37.79 9.33
CA ILE A 362 -8.91 -37.00 8.39
C ILE A 362 -7.90 -37.86 7.60
N HIS A 363 -7.40 -38.94 8.20
CA HIS A 363 -6.45 -39.85 7.58
C HIS A 363 -7.06 -40.74 6.48
N ASP A 364 -8.34 -40.96 6.52
CA ASP A 364 -9.09 -41.78 5.57
C ASP A 364 -9.70 -40.96 4.44
N LYS A 365 -9.70 -39.62 4.57
CA LYS A 365 -10.16 -38.70 3.55
C LYS A 365 -9.14 -38.49 2.44
N VAL A 366 -9.64 -38.16 1.25
CA VAL A 366 -8.80 -37.79 0.10
C VAL A 366 -9.10 -36.35 -0.27
N CYS A 367 -8.42 -35.41 0.39
CA CYS A 367 -8.55 -33.99 0.18
C CYS A 367 -7.21 -33.26 0.43
N ILE A 368 -7.14 -31.99 0.13
CA ILE A 368 -5.90 -31.21 0.31
C ILE A 368 -5.50 -31.14 1.79
N ASP A 369 -6.44 -30.97 2.72
CA ASP A 369 -6.14 -30.93 4.15
C ASP A 369 -5.58 -32.28 4.66
N ALA A 370 -6.16 -33.38 4.25
CA ALA A 370 -5.68 -34.73 4.59
C ALA A 370 -4.26 -34.97 4.05
N PHE A 371 -3.97 -34.51 2.84
CA PHE A 371 -2.63 -34.56 2.28
C PHE A 371 -1.61 -33.79 3.14
N PHE A 372 -1.93 -32.55 3.53
CA PHE A 372 -1.01 -31.76 4.36
C PHE A 372 -0.94 -32.25 5.80
N GLN A 373 -1.99 -32.89 6.32
CA GLN A 373 -1.93 -33.58 7.60
C GLN A 373 -0.94 -34.75 7.54
N MET A 374 -0.99 -35.58 6.51
CA MET A 374 -0.01 -36.65 6.26
C MET A 374 1.41 -36.09 6.14
N VAL A 375 1.61 -34.97 5.41
CA VAL A 375 2.91 -34.32 5.28
C VAL A 375 3.40 -33.83 6.64
N LYS A 376 2.53 -33.26 7.47
CA LYS A 376 2.84 -32.74 8.82
C LYS A 376 3.32 -33.84 9.75
N GLU A 377 2.68 -35.00 9.73
CA GLU A 377 3.06 -36.14 10.56
C GLU A 377 4.39 -36.78 10.14
N ASN A 378 4.72 -36.69 8.87
CA ASN A 378 5.96 -37.25 8.35
C ASN A 378 7.13 -36.23 8.30
N GLN A 379 7.02 -35.07 8.98
CA GLN A 379 8.07 -34.03 8.97
C GLN A 379 9.42 -34.46 9.57
N TYR A 380 9.48 -35.60 10.29
CA TYR A 380 10.75 -36.17 10.70
C TYR A 380 11.65 -36.54 9.52
N LYS A 381 11.09 -36.77 8.32
CA LYS A 381 11.83 -36.99 7.07
C LYS A 381 12.08 -35.65 6.35
N ILE A 382 13.30 -35.41 5.90
CA ILE A 382 13.73 -34.17 5.25
C ILE A 382 12.83 -33.78 4.06
N GLN A 383 12.46 -34.76 3.24
CA GLN A 383 11.64 -34.55 2.05
C GLN A 383 10.27 -33.94 2.35
N TYR A 384 9.61 -34.33 3.44
CA TYR A 384 8.30 -33.78 3.84
C TYR A 384 8.44 -32.41 4.50
N ARG A 385 9.57 -32.10 5.18
CA ARG A 385 9.88 -30.75 5.64
C ARG A 385 10.05 -29.77 4.47
N VAL A 386 10.79 -30.18 3.45
CA VAL A 386 10.97 -29.39 2.23
C VAL A 386 9.63 -29.22 1.49
N MET A 387 8.83 -30.27 1.42
CA MET A 387 7.49 -30.21 0.81
C MET A 387 6.59 -29.22 1.57
N MET A 388 6.52 -29.32 2.90
CA MET A 388 5.74 -28.39 3.72
C MET A 388 6.21 -26.94 3.54
N SER A 389 7.52 -26.70 3.53
CA SER A 389 8.09 -25.36 3.33
C SER A 389 7.75 -24.77 1.96
N ARG A 390 7.65 -25.60 0.91
CA ARG A 390 7.31 -25.19 -0.46
C ARG A 390 5.89 -24.62 -0.58
N TYR A 391 4.95 -25.13 0.20
CA TYR A 391 3.53 -24.77 0.14
C TYR A 391 3.11 -23.84 1.29
N ARG A 392 4.01 -23.50 2.21
CA ARG A 392 3.76 -22.50 3.24
C ARG A 392 3.96 -21.09 2.68
N GLY A 393 2.96 -20.26 2.94
CA GLY A 393 2.97 -18.86 2.59
C GLY A 393 2.21 -18.02 3.61
N LYS A 394 2.15 -16.73 3.36
CA LYS A 394 1.34 -15.80 4.13
C LYS A 394 -0.12 -15.90 3.65
N THR A 395 -0.97 -16.52 4.45
CA THR A 395 -2.38 -16.75 4.15
C THR A 395 -3.28 -15.83 4.96
N VAL A 396 -4.47 -15.56 4.47
CA VAL A 396 -5.49 -14.82 5.22
C VAL A 396 -5.84 -15.59 6.49
N CYS A 397 -5.98 -14.90 7.59
CA CYS A 397 -6.37 -15.53 8.86
C CYS A 397 -7.76 -16.18 8.73
N PRO A 398 -7.92 -17.47 9.11
CA PRO A 398 -9.20 -18.17 8.97
C PRO A 398 -10.30 -17.64 9.89
N ASP A 399 -9.93 -17.02 11.02
CA ASP A 399 -10.92 -16.55 12.00
C ASP A 399 -11.42 -15.14 11.68
N CYS A 400 -10.53 -14.20 11.39
CA CYS A 400 -10.91 -12.81 11.12
C CYS A 400 -11.04 -12.50 9.63
N HIS A 401 -10.70 -13.44 8.74
CA HIS A 401 -10.75 -13.26 7.28
C HIS A 401 -10.05 -11.98 6.78
N GLY A 402 -8.94 -11.60 7.43
CA GLY A 402 -8.20 -10.39 7.10
C GLY A 402 -8.64 -9.13 7.85
N ALA A 403 -9.75 -9.16 8.57
CA ALA A 403 -10.30 -8.00 9.30
C ALA A 403 -9.44 -7.56 10.50
N ARG A 404 -8.51 -8.40 10.97
CA ARG A 404 -7.56 -8.14 12.07
C ARG A 404 -8.17 -8.02 13.47
N LEU A 405 -9.47 -7.78 13.56
CA LEU A 405 -10.22 -7.64 14.81
C LEU A 405 -10.83 -8.97 15.22
N ARG A 406 -11.16 -9.10 16.48
CA ARG A 406 -11.94 -10.23 16.98
C ARG A 406 -13.41 -10.13 16.56
N LYS A 407 -14.11 -11.27 16.62
CA LYS A 407 -15.50 -11.40 16.10
C LYS A 407 -16.47 -10.43 16.76
N GLU A 408 -16.31 -10.16 18.05
CA GLU A 408 -17.17 -9.28 18.82
C GLU A 408 -17.24 -7.86 18.24
N ALA A 409 -16.12 -7.38 17.68
CA ALA A 409 -16.08 -6.08 17.01
C ALA A 409 -16.96 -6.01 15.75
N THR A 410 -17.26 -7.15 15.11
CA THR A 410 -18.12 -7.22 13.91
C THR A 410 -19.61 -7.16 14.24
N TRP A 411 -19.97 -7.41 15.49
CA TRP A 411 -21.36 -7.33 15.97
C TRP A 411 -21.81 -5.89 16.18
N VAL A 412 -20.85 -4.96 16.32
CA VAL A 412 -21.15 -3.54 16.49
C VAL A 412 -21.24 -2.88 15.11
N LYS A 413 -22.34 -2.16 14.88
CA LYS A 413 -22.65 -1.52 13.59
C LYS A 413 -22.96 -0.03 13.77
N VAL A 414 -22.62 0.75 12.76
CA VAL A 414 -23.04 2.14 12.58
C VAL A 414 -23.71 2.21 11.21
N GLY A 415 -24.92 2.73 11.12
CA GLY A 415 -25.65 2.76 9.86
C GLY A 415 -25.79 1.38 9.18
N GLY A 416 -25.92 0.31 9.99
CA GLY A 416 -26.08 -1.06 9.52
C GLY A 416 -24.80 -1.78 9.10
N LYS A 417 -23.62 -1.15 9.16
CA LYS A 417 -22.34 -1.73 8.78
C LYS A 417 -21.33 -1.78 9.93
N SER A 418 -20.56 -2.86 9.98
CA SER A 418 -19.45 -3.01 10.93
C SER A 418 -18.21 -2.22 10.45
N ILE A 419 -17.30 -1.93 11.37
CA ILE A 419 -16.03 -1.27 11.03
C ILE A 419 -15.20 -2.10 10.04
N THR A 420 -15.27 -3.43 10.13
CA THR A 420 -14.54 -4.34 9.25
C THR A 420 -15.07 -4.29 7.82
N GLU A 421 -16.38 -4.18 7.62
CA GLU A 421 -16.97 -4.00 6.30
C GLU A 421 -16.58 -2.65 5.69
N LEU A 422 -16.55 -1.58 6.49
CA LEU A 422 -16.22 -0.24 6.01
C LEU A 422 -14.76 -0.11 5.58
N VAL A 423 -13.82 -0.71 6.31
CA VAL A 423 -12.39 -0.61 5.97
C VAL A 423 -12.00 -1.44 4.73
N GLU A 424 -12.81 -2.42 4.36
CA GLU A 424 -12.63 -3.21 3.13
C GLU A 424 -13.26 -2.55 1.89
N MET A 425 -14.07 -1.52 2.08
CA MET A 425 -14.64 -0.79 0.95
C MET A 425 -13.58 0.06 0.25
N PRO A 426 -13.63 0.18 -1.10
CA PRO A 426 -12.93 1.23 -1.81
C PRO A 426 -13.27 2.62 -1.23
N ILE A 427 -12.27 3.48 -1.08
CA ILE A 427 -12.41 4.79 -0.45
C ILE A 427 -13.51 5.64 -1.13
N ILE A 428 -13.67 5.49 -2.45
CA ILE A 428 -14.74 6.20 -3.18
C ILE A 428 -16.13 5.76 -2.72
N ASN A 429 -16.33 4.46 -2.48
CA ASN A 429 -17.61 3.92 -1.99
C ASN A 429 -17.81 4.26 -0.52
N LEU A 430 -16.71 4.29 0.25
CA LEU A 430 -16.72 4.70 1.66
C LEU A 430 -17.13 6.17 1.78
N LYS A 431 -16.65 7.05 0.89
CA LYS A 431 -17.07 8.45 0.81
C LYS A 431 -18.59 8.56 0.59
N ASP A 432 -19.10 7.88 -0.45
CA ASP A 432 -20.53 7.85 -0.75
C ASP A 432 -21.35 7.35 0.44
N TRP A 433 -20.88 6.33 1.14
CA TRP A 433 -21.57 5.79 2.32
C TRP A 433 -21.63 6.80 3.46
N PHE A 434 -20.54 7.51 3.78
CA PHE A 434 -20.52 8.56 4.81
C PHE A 434 -21.37 9.77 4.43
N ASP A 435 -21.45 10.11 3.13
CA ASP A 435 -22.25 11.24 2.65
C ASP A 435 -23.77 10.96 2.76
N HIS A 436 -24.19 9.69 2.66
CA HIS A 436 -25.58 9.26 2.77
C HIS A 436 -25.92 8.61 4.13
N LEU A 437 -25.02 8.63 5.10
CA LEU A 437 -25.23 8.06 6.42
C LEU A 437 -26.36 8.82 7.14
N GLN A 438 -27.40 8.07 7.53
CA GLN A 438 -28.51 8.58 8.32
C GLN A 438 -28.31 8.22 9.78
N LEU A 439 -28.33 9.20 10.65
CA LEU A 439 -28.21 9.08 12.08
C LEU A 439 -29.40 9.77 12.76
N THR A 440 -29.67 9.40 14.00
CA THR A 440 -30.60 10.14 14.85
C THR A 440 -30.00 11.50 15.24
N GLU A 441 -30.83 12.46 15.60
CA GLU A 441 -30.35 13.83 16.00
C GLU A 441 -29.35 13.77 17.14
N HIS A 442 -29.53 12.86 18.08
CA HIS A 442 -28.62 12.64 19.21
C HIS A 442 -27.25 12.06 18.75
N GLU A 443 -27.29 11.03 17.93
CA GLU A 443 -26.06 10.42 17.36
C GLU A 443 -25.28 11.43 16.50
N GLU A 444 -26.02 12.26 15.73
CA GLU A 444 -25.40 13.30 14.90
C GLU A 444 -24.66 14.35 15.75
N GLN A 445 -25.23 14.78 16.87
CA GLN A 445 -24.57 15.72 17.78
C GLN A 445 -23.30 15.12 18.38
N ILE A 446 -23.33 13.84 18.80
CA ILE A 446 -22.15 13.15 19.36
C ILE A 446 -21.06 12.97 18.30
N ALA A 447 -21.45 12.55 17.10
CA ALA A 447 -20.54 12.17 16.03
C ALA A 447 -20.06 13.35 15.17
N LYS A 448 -20.65 14.52 15.25
CA LYS A 448 -20.43 15.68 14.35
C LYS A 448 -18.97 15.97 14.05
N ARG A 449 -18.12 16.08 15.06
CA ARG A 449 -16.69 16.38 14.90
C ARG A 449 -15.96 15.21 14.22
N LEU A 450 -16.25 13.98 14.66
CA LEU A 450 -15.62 12.78 14.11
C LEU A 450 -15.98 12.59 12.63
N LEU A 451 -17.25 12.77 12.28
CA LEU A 451 -17.73 12.67 10.90
C LEU A 451 -17.11 13.74 10.00
N THR A 452 -16.96 14.98 10.50
CA THR A 452 -16.30 16.05 9.74
C THR A 452 -14.86 15.66 9.41
N GLU A 453 -14.09 15.16 10.39
CA GLU A 453 -12.71 14.74 10.19
C GLU A 453 -12.60 13.55 9.22
N ILE A 454 -13.46 12.54 9.37
CA ILE A 454 -13.50 11.38 8.46
C ILE A 454 -13.82 11.82 7.03
N LYS A 455 -14.90 12.59 6.85
CA LYS A 455 -15.35 13.05 5.52
C LYS A 455 -14.28 13.89 4.80
N ASN A 456 -13.63 14.78 5.52
CA ASN A 456 -12.55 15.61 4.96
C ASN A 456 -11.39 14.73 4.49
N ARG A 457 -10.87 13.83 5.33
CA ARG A 457 -9.74 12.97 4.98
C ARG A 457 -10.06 11.98 3.86
N VAL A 458 -11.24 11.37 3.88
CA VAL A 458 -11.72 10.49 2.81
C VAL A 458 -11.91 11.28 1.50
N GLY A 459 -12.39 12.51 1.59
CA GLY A 459 -12.48 13.45 0.46
C GLY A 459 -11.11 13.70 -0.16
N PHE A 460 -10.12 14.10 0.62
CA PHE A 460 -8.76 14.35 0.14
C PHE A 460 -8.13 13.13 -0.53
N LEU A 461 -8.31 11.92 0.04
CA LEU A 461 -7.83 10.69 -0.59
C LEU A 461 -8.45 10.45 -1.98
N THR A 462 -9.73 10.80 -2.15
CA THR A 462 -10.41 10.70 -3.43
C THR A 462 -9.88 11.73 -4.43
N GLU A 463 -9.65 12.97 -3.98
CA GLU A 463 -9.13 14.07 -4.81
C GLU A 463 -7.71 13.80 -5.31
N VAL A 464 -6.83 13.20 -4.50
CA VAL A 464 -5.49 12.80 -4.95
C VAL A 464 -5.46 11.51 -5.80
N GLY A 465 -6.63 11.00 -6.21
CA GLY A 465 -6.73 9.83 -7.09
C GLY A 465 -6.53 8.48 -6.39
N LEU A 466 -6.67 8.38 -5.06
CA LEU A 466 -6.54 7.15 -4.27
C LEU A 466 -7.88 6.49 -3.94
N GLY A 467 -8.97 6.89 -4.59
CA GLY A 467 -10.32 6.38 -4.33
C GLY A 467 -10.49 4.87 -4.53
N TYR A 468 -9.61 4.21 -5.27
CA TYR A 468 -9.63 2.76 -5.50
C TYR A 468 -9.00 1.95 -4.37
N LEU A 469 -8.23 2.56 -3.46
CA LEU A 469 -7.65 1.88 -2.31
C LEU A 469 -8.71 1.55 -1.25
N THR A 470 -8.37 0.60 -0.37
CA THR A 470 -9.14 0.32 0.84
C THR A 470 -8.38 0.76 2.08
N LEU A 471 -9.07 1.11 3.16
CA LEU A 471 -8.41 1.52 4.40
C LEU A 471 -7.61 0.38 5.06
N ASN A 472 -7.99 -0.88 4.82
CA ASN A 472 -7.29 -2.05 5.35
C ASN A 472 -6.04 -2.44 4.56
N ARG A 473 -5.77 -1.80 3.40
CA ARG A 473 -4.57 -2.10 2.63
C ARG A 473 -3.31 -1.79 3.41
N GLN A 474 -2.36 -2.73 3.41
CA GLN A 474 -1.10 -2.60 4.14
C GLN A 474 -0.19 -1.53 3.52
N SER A 475 0.38 -0.65 4.34
CA SER A 475 1.25 0.45 3.88
C SER A 475 2.50 -0.03 3.15
N ASN A 476 3.04 -1.19 3.50
CA ASN A 476 4.21 -1.79 2.83
C ASN A 476 3.92 -2.36 1.42
N THR A 477 2.65 -2.42 1.01
CA THR A 477 2.23 -2.86 -0.33
C THR A 477 1.96 -1.71 -1.29
N LEU A 478 2.08 -0.48 -0.80
CA LEU A 478 1.86 0.73 -1.58
C LEU A 478 3.08 1.04 -2.46
N SER A 479 2.82 1.62 -3.61
CA SER A 479 3.88 2.23 -4.42
C SER A 479 4.41 3.51 -3.76
N GLY A 480 5.60 3.99 -4.19
CA GLY A 480 6.17 5.24 -3.70
C GLY A 480 5.23 6.43 -3.88
N GLY A 481 4.61 6.56 -5.05
CA GLY A 481 3.65 7.62 -5.34
C GLY A 481 2.36 7.52 -4.53
N GLU A 482 1.81 6.31 -4.28
CA GLU A 482 0.66 6.12 -3.40
C GLU A 482 0.99 6.56 -1.97
N SER A 483 2.16 6.16 -1.45
CA SER A 483 2.63 6.56 -0.11
C SER A 483 2.78 8.06 0.01
N GLN A 484 3.36 8.71 -0.98
CA GLN A 484 3.54 10.15 -1.02
C GLN A 484 2.20 10.91 -1.01
N ARG A 485 1.22 10.46 -1.82
CA ARG A 485 -0.11 11.06 -1.84
C ARG A 485 -0.87 10.87 -0.52
N ILE A 486 -0.69 9.73 0.15
CA ILE A 486 -1.22 9.53 1.52
C ILE A 486 -0.62 10.55 2.49
N ASN A 487 0.69 10.80 2.43
CA ASN A 487 1.35 11.82 3.26
C ASN A 487 0.84 13.23 2.95
N LEU A 488 0.61 13.53 1.67
CA LEU A 488 0.03 14.81 1.25
C LEU A 488 -1.36 15.01 1.86
N THR A 489 -2.23 13.99 1.83
CA THR A 489 -3.58 14.08 2.42
C THR A 489 -3.54 14.26 3.94
N THR A 490 -2.61 13.62 4.61
CA THR A 490 -2.41 13.79 6.06
C THR A 490 -1.97 15.23 6.39
N SER A 491 -1.09 15.80 5.56
CA SER A 491 -0.63 17.18 5.71
C SER A 491 -1.75 18.19 5.47
N LEU A 492 -2.63 17.97 4.49
CA LEU A 492 -3.83 18.78 4.25
C LEU A 492 -4.79 18.73 5.45
N GLY A 493 -5.00 17.54 6.02
CA GLY A 493 -5.82 17.36 7.22
C GLY A 493 -5.30 18.08 8.46
N SER A 494 -4.01 18.41 8.53
CA SER A 494 -3.41 19.15 9.65
C SER A 494 -3.72 20.66 9.66
N SER A 495 -4.25 21.22 8.55
CA SER A 495 -4.62 22.64 8.40
C SER A 495 -3.52 23.63 8.81
N LEU A 496 -2.24 23.28 8.63
CA LEU A 496 -1.12 24.15 8.94
C LEU A 496 -1.06 25.30 7.93
N VAL A 497 -0.86 26.52 8.42
CA VAL A 497 -0.84 27.77 7.64
C VAL A 497 0.53 28.43 7.76
N GLY A 498 0.96 29.11 6.69
CA GLY A 498 2.22 29.88 6.72
C GLY A 498 3.48 28.99 6.68
N SER A 499 3.37 27.76 6.24
CA SER A 499 4.46 26.78 6.13
C SER A 499 5.00 26.69 4.69
N LEU A 500 6.22 26.12 4.54
CA LEU A 500 6.79 25.73 3.25
C LEU A 500 6.63 24.22 3.08
N TYR A 501 5.82 23.81 2.13
CA TYR A 501 5.71 22.42 1.70
C TYR A 501 6.65 22.16 0.55
N ILE A 502 7.50 21.14 0.67
CA ILE A 502 8.43 20.70 -0.39
C ILE A 502 8.06 19.27 -0.77
N LEU A 503 7.66 19.07 -2.03
CA LEU A 503 7.24 17.78 -2.56
C LEU A 503 8.24 17.30 -3.63
N ASP A 504 8.56 16.01 -3.60
CA ASP A 504 9.46 15.36 -4.56
C ASP A 504 8.66 14.58 -5.58
N GLU A 505 8.57 15.08 -6.80
CA GLU A 505 7.92 14.44 -7.95
C GLU A 505 6.53 13.83 -7.62
N PRO A 506 5.55 14.63 -7.12
CA PRO A 506 4.25 14.11 -6.69
C PRO A 506 3.37 13.56 -7.83
N SER A 507 3.69 13.83 -9.10
CA SER A 507 3.01 13.29 -10.28
C SER A 507 3.41 11.87 -10.66
N ILE A 508 4.39 11.28 -9.98
CA ILE A 508 4.89 9.94 -10.30
C ILE A 508 3.77 8.90 -10.39
N GLY A 509 3.75 8.15 -11.50
CA GLY A 509 2.79 7.08 -11.75
C GLY A 509 1.35 7.56 -11.90
N LEU A 510 1.13 8.87 -12.08
CA LEU A 510 -0.17 9.44 -12.37
C LEU A 510 -0.44 9.47 -13.88
N HIS A 511 -1.67 9.21 -14.22
CA HIS A 511 -2.22 9.55 -15.51
C HIS A 511 -2.57 11.06 -15.54
N SER A 512 -2.51 11.74 -16.70
CA SER A 512 -2.81 13.18 -16.85
C SER A 512 -4.11 13.59 -16.17
N ARG A 513 -5.16 12.77 -16.23
CA ARG A 513 -6.42 13.01 -15.50
C ARG A 513 -6.23 13.15 -13.97
N ASP A 514 -5.35 12.35 -13.42
CA ASP A 514 -5.11 12.35 -11.97
C ASP A 514 -4.11 13.46 -11.60
N THR A 515 -3.21 13.85 -12.53
CA THR A 515 -2.34 15.04 -12.41
C THR A 515 -3.17 16.32 -12.30
N ASP A 516 -4.22 16.49 -13.10
CA ASP A 516 -5.14 17.64 -12.99
C ASP A 516 -5.72 17.77 -11.57
N ARG A 517 -6.17 16.65 -10.99
CA ARG A 517 -6.69 16.62 -9.61
C ARG A 517 -5.63 16.98 -8.59
N LEU A 518 -4.42 16.46 -8.75
CA LEU A 518 -3.30 16.80 -7.89
C LEU A 518 -2.98 18.31 -7.93
N ILE A 519 -3.02 18.92 -9.11
CA ILE A 519 -2.83 20.38 -9.28
C ILE A 519 -3.86 21.16 -8.46
N HIS A 520 -5.13 20.77 -8.47
CA HIS A 520 -6.16 21.40 -7.63
C HIS A 520 -5.81 21.30 -6.14
N VAL A 521 -5.42 20.13 -5.67
CA VAL A 521 -5.03 19.90 -4.27
C VAL A 521 -3.82 20.77 -3.86
N LEU A 522 -2.81 20.89 -4.74
CA LEU A 522 -1.65 21.75 -4.50
C LEU A 522 -2.02 23.23 -4.45
N ARG A 523 -2.98 23.64 -5.30
CA ARG A 523 -3.54 24.99 -5.27
C ARG A 523 -4.34 25.28 -4.00
N ASP A 524 -5.15 24.36 -3.55
CA ASP A 524 -5.89 24.49 -2.28
C ASP A 524 -4.92 24.63 -1.09
N LEU A 525 -3.85 23.83 -1.07
CA LEU A 525 -2.80 23.95 -0.06
C LEU A 525 -2.12 25.33 -0.09
N GLN A 526 -1.88 25.90 -1.29
CA GLN A 526 -1.34 27.24 -1.47
C GLN A 526 -2.33 28.31 -0.99
N GLN A 527 -3.61 28.17 -1.33
CA GLN A 527 -4.67 29.16 -0.97
C GLN A 527 -4.88 29.25 0.56
N LEU A 528 -4.57 28.18 1.31
CA LEU A 528 -4.52 28.23 2.77
C LEU A 528 -3.41 29.15 3.32
N GLY A 529 -2.62 29.81 2.47
CA GLY A 529 -1.54 30.73 2.86
C GLY A 529 -0.18 30.04 3.02
N ASN A 530 0.02 28.90 2.37
CA ASN A 530 1.29 28.18 2.38
C ASN A 530 2.12 28.47 1.12
N THR A 531 3.43 28.29 1.22
CA THR A 531 4.32 28.23 0.07
C THR A 531 4.43 26.76 -0.35
N VAL A 532 4.04 26.43 -1.56
CA VAL A 532 4.09 25.05 -2.08
C VAL A 532 5.20 24.97 -3.12
N MET A 533 6.22 24.17 -2.86
CA MET A 533 7.37 23.99 -3.73
C MET A 533 7.40 22.52 -4.19
N VAL A 534 7.47 22.31 -5.48
CA VAL A 534 7.45 20.96 -6.09
C VAL A 534 8.70 20.80 -6.93
N VAL A 535 9.44 19.72 -6.71
CA VAL A 535 10.49 19.28 -7.64
C VAL A 535 9.79 18.42 -8.70
N GLU A 536 9.76 18.87 -9.97
CA GLU A 536 8.93 18.22 -10.97
C GLU A 536 9.50 18.30 -12.40
N HIS A 537 9.04 17.36 -13.23
CA HIS A 537 9.34 17.25 -14.65
C HIS A 537 8.08 17.23 -15.52
N ASP A 538 6.90 17.12 -14.91
CA ASP A 538 5.62 17.08 -15.60
C ASP A 538 5.24 18.45 -16.16
N GLU A 539 4.88 18.49 -17.45
CA GLU A 539 4.55 19.74 -18.15
C GLU A 539 3.31 20.42 -17.58
N GLU A 540 2.29 19.64 -17.21
CA GLU A 540 1.02 20.16 -16.70
C GLU A 540 1.24 20.88 -15.35
N ILE A 541 2.04 20.30 -14.47
CA ILE A 541 2.41 20.90 -13.18
C ILE A 541 3.29 22.15 -13.37
N MET A 542 4.28 22.10 -14.27
CA MET A 542 5.12 23.25 -14.55
C MET A 542 4.31 24.45 -15.08
N ARG A 543 3.39 24.20 -16.00
CA ARG A 543 2.49 25.24 -16.54
C ARG A 543 1.49 25.75 -15.52
N ALA A 544 1.03 24.91 -14.61
CA ALA A 544 0.10 25.25 -13.56
C ALA A 544 0.75 26.00 -12.39
N SER A 545 2.07 26.02 -12.24
CA SER A 545 2.75 26.75 -11.17
C SER A 545 2.76 28.26 -11.40
N ASP A 546 2.90 29.06 -10.34
CA ASP A 546 3.05 30.53 -10.44
C ASP A 546 4.47 30.95 -10.79
N TYR A 547 5.43 30.12 -10.37
CA TYR A 547 6.84 30.46 -10.43
C TYR A 547 7.65 29.23 -10.77
N LEU A 548 8.60 29.38 -11.69
CA LEU A 548 9.45 28.30 -12.18
C LEU A 548 10.92 28.61 -11.88
N ILE A 549 11.63 27.61 -11.38
CA ILE A 549 13.08 27.65 -11.15
C ILE A 549 13.69 26.48 -11.91
N ASP A 550 14.50 26.74 -12.91
CA ASP A 550 15.18 25.72 -13.71
C ASP A 550 16.65 25.64 -13.31
N VAL A 551 17.05 24.45 -12.83
CA VAL A 551 18.41 24.14 -12.38
C VAL A 551 19.14 23.36 -13.47
N GLY A 552 20.26 23.89 -13.94
CA GLY A 552 20.99 23.29 -15.07
C GLY A 552 22.39 23.90 -15.25
N PRO A 553 22.85 23.99 -16.53
CA PRO A 553 22.18 23.50 -17.74
C PRO A 553 22.18 21.98 -17.88
N ASP A 554 23.26 21.32 -17.44
CA ASP A 554 23.45 19.88 -17.54
C ASP A 554 23.49 19.20 -16.17
N ALA A 555 23.91 17.94 -16.11
CA ALA A 555 24.01 17.14 -14.91
C ALA A 555 25.39 17.23 -14.23
N GLY A 556 25.47 16.90 -12.95
CA GLY A 556 26.71 16.76 -12.20
C GLY A 556 27.53 18.03 -12.15
N THR A 557 28.83 17.95 -12.48
CA THR A 557 29.76 19.07 -12.46
C THR A 557 29.45 20.17 -13.49
N HIS A 558 28.69 19.85 -14.52
CA HIS A 558 28.20 20.80 -15.53
C HIS A 558 26.85 21.42 -15.20
N GLY A 559 26.19 20.94 -14.16
CA GLY A 559 24.94 21.48 -13.60
C GLY A 559 25.16 22.47 -12.46
N GLY A 560 24.16 22.61 -11.61
CA GLY A 560 24.21 23.38 -10.36
C GLY A 560 24.11 24.91 -10.51
N GLU A 561 23.67 25.40 -11.67
CA GLU A 561 23.43 26.83 -11.93
C GLU A 561 21.91 27.05 -12.11
N ILE A 562 21.43 28.27 -11.81
CA ILE A 562 20.06 28.67 -12.15
C ILE A 562 20.06 29.16 -13.59
N VAL A 563 19.41 28.43 -14.48
CA VAL A 563 19.34 28.76 -15.92
C VAL A 563 18.06 29.51 -16.28
N PHE A 564 17.02 29.40 -15.45
CA PHE A 564 15.80 30.18 -15.50
C PHE A 564 15.25 30.39 -14.10
N GLN A 565 14.71 31.59 -13.84
CA GLN A 565 13.97 31.95 -12.64
C GLN A 565 12.97 33.05 -13.00
N GLY A 566 11.69 32.77 -12.85
CA GLY A 566 10.67 33.73 -13.20
C GLY A 566 9.23 33.25 -13.02
N SER A 567 8.27 34.13 -13.24
CA SER A 567 6.85 33.77 -13.32
C SER A 567 6.57 32.89 -14.54
N THR A 568 5.69 31.92 -14.42
CA THR A 568 5.23 31.12 -15.57
C THR A 568 4.47 31.97 -16.60
N GLU A 569 3.97 33.16 -16.22
CA GLU A 569 3.39 34.14 -17.14
C GLU A 569 4.42 34.63 -18.18
N GLU A 570 5.74 34.66 -17.86
CA GLU A 570 6.78 35.00 -18.82
C GLU A 570 6.84 34.03 -20.00
N LEU A 571 6.35 32.78 -19.82
CA LEU A 571 6.30 31.77 -20.89
C LEU A 571 5.28 32.11 -21.99
N ASN A 572 4.37 33.04 -21.73
CA ASN A 572 3.39 33.56 -22.70
C ASN A 572 3.98 34.62 -23.66
N ASP A 573 5.20 35.07 -23.41
CA ASP A 573 5.94 35.96 -24.34
C ASP A 573 6.35 35.19 -25.60
N SER A 574 6.81 35.89 -26.61
CA SER A 574 7.21 35.24 -27.88
C SER A 574 8.37 34.25 -27.62
N PRO A 575 8.27 33.00 -28.15
CA PRO A 575 9.33 31.98 -27.99
C PRO A 575 10.73 32.48 -28.32
N GLU A 576 10.85 33.36 -29.34
CA GLU A 576 12.15 33.92 -29.74
C GLU A 576 12.77 34.82 -28.68
N ASN A 577 11.97 35.66 -28.00
CA ASN A 577 12.43 36.55 -26.96
C ASN A 577 12.90 35.80 -25.72
N ILE A 578 12.09 34.83 -25.29
CA ILE A 578 12.43 34.00 -24.13
C ILE A 578 13.69 33.19 -24.36
N LEU A 579 13.83 32.57 -25.54
CA LEU A 579 15.01 31.77 -25.90
C LEU A 579 16.29 32.61 -26.04
N LYS A 580 16.18 33.87 -26.48
CA LYS A 580 17.31 34.80 -26.44
C LYS A 580 17.74 35.16 -25.03
N LYS A 581 16.79 35.29 -24.09
CA LYS A 581 17.06 35.61 -22.68
C LYS A 581 17.61 34.41 -21.93
N TYR A 582 17.12 33.17 -22.21
CA TYR A 582 17.48 31.95 -21.51
C TYR A 582 17.96 30.82 -22.45
N PRO A 583 19.03 30.98 -23.21
CA PRO A 583 19.45 30.04 -24.25
C PRO A 583 19.93 28.68 -23.71
N ARG A 584 20.31 28.62 -22.41
CA ARG A 584 20.89 27.43 -21.78
C ARG A 584 19.84 26.55 -21.11
N SER A 585 18.56 27.00 -20.98
CA SER A 585 17.49 26.22 -20.35
C SER A 585 16.89 25.23 -21.35
N TYR A 586 17.05 23.94 -21.08
CA TYR A 586 16.36 22.89 -21.84
C TYR A 586 14.86 22.93 -21.58
N THR A 587 14.45 23.16 -20.34
CA THR A 587 13.03 23.25 -19.97
C THR A 587 12.30 24.30 -20.81
N ILE A 588 12.88 25.50 -20.95
CA ILE A 588 12.28 26.58 -21.75
C ILE A 588 12.19 26.21 -23.23
N LYS A 589 13.21 25.52 -23.78
CA LYS A 589 13.16 25.05 -25.18
C LYS A 589 11.99 24.12 -25.44
N TYR A 590 11.71 23.17 -24.51
CA TYR A 590 10.59 22.24 -24.63
C TYR A 590 9.24 22.93 -24.37
N LEU A 591 9.12 23.75 -23.32
CA LEU A 591 7.86 24.45 -22.99
C LEU A 591 7.43 25.47 -24.05
N THR A 592 8.39 26.03 -24.80
CA THR A 592 8.12 26.95 -25.92
C THR A 592 7.92 26.24 -27.27
N GLY A 593 8.06 24.92 -27.31
CA GLY A 593 7.88 24.11 -28.52
C GLY A 593 9.02 24.18 -29.54
N ARG A 594 10.19 24.74 -29.15
CA ARG A 594 11.38 24.71 -30.02
C ARG A 594 11.97 23.31 -30.14
N ASP A 595 12.16 22.65 -29.02
CA ASP A 595 12.56 21.27 -28.95
C ASP A 595 11.31 20.44 -28.61
N VAL A 596 11.06 19.38 -29.36
CA VAL A 596 9.91 18.47 -29.16
C VAL A 596 10.36 17.04 -29.36
N ILE A 597 9.75 16.12 -28.63
CA ILE A 597 9.89 14.69 -28.90
C ILE A 597 9.03 14.40 -30.14
N GLU A 598 9.68 14.08 -31.25
CA GLU A 598 8.99 13.87 -32.53
C GLU A 598 8.18 12.57 -32.54
N THR A 599 6.95 12.63 -33.04
CA THR A 599 6.14 11.45 -33.36
C THR A 599 6.76 10.71 -34.55
N PRO A 600 6.99 9.38 -34.47
CA PRO A 600 7.54 8.62 -35.58
C PRO A 600 6.69 8.74 -36.84
N LYS A 601 7.30 9.04 -37.98
CA LYS A 601 6.61 9.19 -39.28
C LYS A 601 5.97 7.91 -39.80
N SER A 602 6.44 6.76 -39.33
CA SER A 602 5.91 5.44 -39.69
C SER A 602 6.06 4.49 -38.51
N ARG A 603 5.07 3.60 -38.31
CA ARG A 603 5.13 2.58 -37.28
C ARG A 603 5.81 1.31 -37.82
N ARG A 604 6.56 0.61 -36.94
CA ARG A 604 7.17 -0.67 -37.29
C ARG A 604 6.10 -1.70 -37.54
N LYS A 605 6.27 -2.49 -38.60
CA LYS A 605 5.39 -3.62 -38.91
C LYS A 605 5.84 -4.85 -38.12
N TRP A 606 4.89 -5.62 -37.65
CA TRP A 606 5.13 -6.86 -36.93
C TRP A 606 4.40 -8.04 -37.61
N ASN A 607 4.94 -9.24 -37.46
CA ASN A 607 4.39 -10.48 -37.99
C ASN A 607 4.33 -11.60 -36.95
N LYS A 608 4.89 -11.35 -35.75
CA LYS A 608 4.88 -12.27 -34.60
C LYS A 608 4.18 -11.62 -33.42
N VAL A 609 3.43 -12.42 -32.68
CA VAL A 609 2.62 -11.92 -31.55
C VAL A 609 2.53 -12.96 -30.45
N ILE A 610 2.55 -12.50 -29.21
CA ILE A 610 2.17 -13.28 -28.03
C ILE A 610 0.75 -12.91 -27.67
N GLU A 611 -0.12 -13.89 -27.47
CA GLU A 611 -1.50 -13.69 -27.05
C GLU A 611 -1.71 -14.26 -25.65
N LEU A 612 -2.09 -13.41 -24.71
CA LEU A 612 -2.50 -13.77 -23.36
C LEU A 612 -4.03 -13.77 -23.31
N LYS A 613 -4.64 -14.93 -23.05
CA LYS A 613 -6.09 -15.08 -23.03
C LYS A 613 -6.64 -15.25 -21.63
N GLY A 614 -7.79 -14.63 -21.38
CA GLY A 614 -8.54 -14.78 -20.14
C GLY A 614 -7.81 -14.31 -18.89
N ALA A 615 -7.05 -13.23 -18.98
CA ALA A 615 -6.28 -12.70 -17.85
C ALA A 615 -7.20 -12.21 -16.72
N ARG A 616 -7.07 -12.82 -15.51
CA ARG A 616 -7.84 -12.50 -14.31
C ARG A 616 -6.90 -12.38 -13.11
N MET A 617 -6.81 -11.23 -12.57
CA MET A 617 -6.10 -10.97 -11.33
C MET A 617 -6.54 -9.62 -10.79
N ASN A 618 -6.83 -9.52 -9.50
CA ASN A 618 -7.34 -8.31 -8.89
C ASN A 618 -8.62 -7.82 -9.60
N ASN A 619 -8.57 -6.66 -10.26
CA ASN A 619 -9.70 -6.09 -10.98
C ASN A 619 -9.80 -6.51 -12.46
N LEU A 620 -8.85 -7.28 -13.00
CA LEU A 620 -8.90 -7.74 -14.38
C LEU A 620 -10.08 -8.70 -14.63
N ARG A 621 -10.83 -8.48 -15.70
CA ARG A 621 -12.11 -9.15 -15.99
C ARG A 621 -12.03 -10.24 -17.06
N GLY A 622 -10.94 -10.99 -17.11
CA GLY A 622 -10.79 -12.07 -18.10
C GLY A 622 -10.50 -11.53 -19.49
N ILE A 623 -9.60 -10.58 -19.61
CA ILE A 623 -9.27 -9.90 -20.86
C ILE A 623 -8.29 -10.71 -21.71
N ASP A 624 -8.45 -10.57 -23.03
CA ASP A 624 -7.54 -11.11 -24.03
C ASP A 624 -6.67 -10.00 -24.60
N VAL A 625 -5.36 -10.16 -24.54
CA VAL A 625 -4.41 -9.11 -24.92
C VAL A 625 -3.32 -9.66 -25.84
N LYS A 626 -2.99 -8.90 -26.89
CA LYS A 626 -1.94 -9.18 -27.85
C LYS A 626 -0.72 -8.32 -27.62
N PHE A 627 0.46 -8.96 -27.67
CA PHE A 627 1.76 -8.29 -27.53
C PHE A 627 2.61 -8.56 -28.77
N PRO A 628 2.63 -7.64 -29.74
CA PRO A 628 3.50 -7.73 -30.91
C PRO A 628 4.97 -7.81 -30.56
N LEU A 629 5.73 -8.63 -31.31
CA LEU A 629 7.18 -8.81 -31.11
C LEU A 629 7.99 -7.93 -32.07
N ASN A 630 9.24 -7.62 -31.66
CA ASN A 630 10.22 -6.78 -32.37
C ASN A 630 9.75 -5.34 -32.63
N VAL A 631 8.89 -4.82 -31.75
CA VAL A 631 8.35 -3.47 -31.79
C VAL A 631 8.33 -2.83 -30.41
N PHE A 632 7.99 -1.57 -30.35
CA PHE A 632 7.78 -0.82 -29.13
C PHE A 632 6.30 -0.88 -28.72
N ASN A 633 6.01 -1.67 -27.67
CA ASN A 633 4.68 -1.75 -27.08
C ASN A 633 4.56 -0.86 -25.85
N CYS A 634 3.45 -0.19 -25.69
CA CYS A 634 3.12 0.62 -24.51
C CYS A 634 1.79 0.17 -23.88
N VAL A 635 1.82 -0.16 -22.60
CA VAL A 635 0.62 -0.46 -21.80
C VAL A 635 0.29 0.77 -20.97
N THR A 636 -0.88 1.33 -21.20
CA THR A 636 -1.34 2.57 -20.57
C THR A 636 -2.73 2.43 -19.95
N GLY A 637 -3.25 3.49 -19.37
CA GLY A 637 -4.54 3.58 -18.71
C GLY A 637 -4.45 4.28 -17.36
N VAL A 638 -5.57 4.65 -16.80
CA VAL A 638 -5.64 5.40 -15.53
C VAL A 638 -5.02 4.64 -14.36
N SER A 639 -4.71 5.35 -13.27
CA SER A 639 -4.17 4.74 -12.06
C SER A 639 -5.15 3.71 -11.47
N GLY A 640 -4.62 2.53 -11.07
CA GLY A 640 -5.46 1.43 -10.55
C GLY A 640 -6.28 0.67 -11.60
N SER A 641 -6.08 0.87 -12.91
CA SER A 641 -6.85 0.18 -13.97
C SER A 641 -6.49 -1.31 -14.17
N GLY A 642 -5.36 -1.79 -13.60
CA GLY A 642 -4.95 -3.19 -13.68
C GLY A 642 -3.69 -3.46 -14.52
N LYS A 643 -2.97 -2.44 -15.00
CA LYS A 643 -1.75 -2.56 -15.81
C LYS A 643 -0.69 -3.47 -15.18
N SER A 644 -0.32 -3.19 -13.93
CA SER A 644 0.70 -3.97 -13.21
C SER A 644 0.22 -5.40 -12.93
N SER A 645 -1.08 -5.59 -12.69
CA SER A 645 -1.68 -6.92 -12.54
C SER A 645 -1.53 -7.74 -13.83
N LEU A 646 -1.79 -7.12 -14.99
CA LEU A 646 -1.65 -7.76 -16.29
C LEU A 646 -0.20 -8.14 -16.60
N ILE A 647 0.72 -7.20 -16.45
CA ILE A 647 2.11 -7.37 -16.91
C ILE A 647 2.96 -8.07 -15.83
N LYS A 648 3.08 -7.48 -14.63
CA LYS A 648 3.93 -7.99 -13.56
C LYS A 648 3.32 -9.21 -12.86
N GLY A 649 1.98 -9.22 -12.74
CA GLY A 649 1.25 -10.28 -12.05
C GLY A 649 0.99 -11.52 -12.90
N ILE A 650 0.81 -11.38 -14.22
CA ILE A 650 0.43 -12.49 -15.10
C ILE A 650 1.45 -12.72 -16.21
N LEU A 651 1.64 -11.76 -17.13
CA LEU A 651 2.44 -11.96 -18.35
C LEU A 651 3.90 -12.35 -18.04
N TYR A 652 4.57 -11.57 -17.20
CA TYR A 652 5.98 -11.78 -16.87
C TYR A 652 6.24 -13.15 -16.22
N PRO A 653 5.58 -13.55 -15.13
CA PRO A 653 5.81 -14.85 -14.51
C PRO A 653 5.31 -16.02 -15.41
N ALA A 654 4.26 -15.82 -16.20
CA ALA A 654 3.79 -16.83 -17.14
C ALA A 654 4.83 -17.10 -18.23
N LEU A 655 5.38 -16.07 -18.86
CA LEU A 655 6.43 -16.20 -19.88
C LEU A 655 7.70 -16.84 -19.31
N LYS A 656 8.15 -16.42 -18.13
CA LYS A 656 9.33 -17.03 -17.49
C LYS A 656 9.16 -18.53 -17.29
N ARG A 657 7.99 -18.95 -16.82
CA ARG A 657 7.72 -20.39 -16.65
C ARG A 657 7.67 -21.16 -17.97
N HIS A 658 7.13 -20.56 -19.03
CA HIS A 658 7.13 -21.16 -20.36
C HIS A 658 8.54 -21.27 -20.97
N LEU A 659 9.47 -20.42 -20.52
CA LEU A 659 10.89 -20.45 -20.89
C LEU A 659 11.75 -21.27 -19.92
N ASP A 660 11.13 -22.07 -19.05
CA ASP A 660 11.79 -22.89 -18.02
C ASP A 660 12.65 -22.08 -17.02
N GLU A 661 12.36 -20.78 -16.84
CA GLU A 661 13.00 -19.92 -15.85
C GLU A 661 12.23 -19.95 -14.51
N VAL A 662 12.96 -19.74 -13.41
CA VAL A 662 12.37 -19.65 -12.08
C VAL A 662 11.57 -18.36 -11.96
N ALA A 663 10.27 -18.47 -11.66
CA ALA A 663 9.38 -17.33 -11.44
C ALA A 663 8.32 -17.64 -10.39
N ASP A 664 7.77 -16.55 -9.83
CA ASP A 664 6.59 -16.63 -8.97
C ASP A 664 5.40 -17.26 -9.69
N ALA A 665 4.38 -17.66 -8.93
CA ALA A 665 3.14 -18.13 -9.53
C ALA A 665 2.44 -16.98 -10.28
N PRO A 666 2.12 -17.13 -11.59
CA PRO A 666 1.36 -16.12 -12.29
C PRO A 666 -0.07 -16.03 -11.74
N GLY A 667 -0.69 -14.84 -11.89
CA GLY A 667 -2.12 -14.69 -11.70
C GLY A 667 -2.92 -15.54 -12.69
N GLU A 668 -4.21 -15.56 -12.56
CA GLU A 668 -5.10 -16.41 -13.37
C GLU A 668 -5.13 -15.98 -14.84
N TYR A 669 -4.94 -16.93 -15.73
CA TYR A 669 -5.11 -16.77 -17.18
C TYR A 669 -5.53 -18.10 -17.82
N THR A 670 -6.22 -18.03 -18.95
CA THR A 670 -6.72 -19.23 -19.63
C THR A 670 -5.64 -19.89 -20.49
N ALA A 671 -4.93 -19.11 -21.30
CA ALA A 671 -3.88 -19.62 -22.18
C ALA A 671 -2.86 -18.52 -22.54
N LEU A 672 -1.63 -18.95 -22.83
CA LEU A 672 -0.59 -18.15 -23.47
C LEU A 672 -0.28 -18.77 -24.82
N GLU A 673 -0.66 -18.08 -25.89
CA GLU A 673 -0.59 -18.57 -27.25
C GLU A 673 0.32 -17.70 -28.14
N GLY A 674 0.54 -18.11 -29.39
CA GLY A 674 1.30 -17.37 -30.39
C GLY A 674 2.80 -17.67 -30.37
N ASP A 675 3.60 -16.67 -30.76
CA ASP A 675 5.03 -16.83 -31.06
C ASP A 675 5.97 -16.66 -29.85
N TRP A 676 5.54 -17.05 -28.64
CA TRP A 676 6.36 -16.89 -27.41
C TRP A 676 7.71 -17.61 -27.50
N THR A 677 7.85 -18.65 -28.33
CA THR A 677 9.11 -19.36 -28.57
C THR A 677 10.13 -18.55 -29.36
N ALA A 678 9.70 -17.44 -29.99
CA ALA A 678 10.58 -16.51 -30.70
C ALA A 678 11.42 -15.65 -29.75
N ILE A 679 11.05 -15.56 -28.47
CA ILE A 679 11.86 -14.94 -27.42
C ILE A 679 12.59 -16.03 -26.62
N LYS A 680 13.76 -15.70 -26.08
CA LYS A 680 14.58 -16.62 -25.28
C LYS A 680 14.63 -16.22 -23.82
N HIS A 681 14.54 -14.92 -23.54
CA HIS A 681 14.59 -14.35 -22.19
C HIS A 681 13.51 -13.30 -22.03
N VAL A 682 13.08 -13.12 -20.79
CA VAL A 682 12.19 -12.04 -20.37
C VAL A 682 12.82 -11.32 -19.19
N GLU A 683 13.06 -10.03 -19.35
CA GLU A 683 13.67 -9.20 -18.31
C GLU A 683 12.72 -8.10 -17.86
N PHE A 684 12.53 -8.01 -16.53
CA PHE A 684 11.71 -6.98 -15.91
C PHE A 684 12.60 -5.91 -15.28
N VAL A 685 12.56 -4.71 -15.83
CA VAL A 685 13.38 -3.57 -15.42
C VAL A 685 12.51 -2.63 -14.59
N ASP A 686 12.60 -2.76 -13.28
CA ASP A 686 11.89 -1.93 -12.32
C ASP A 686 12.79 -0.88 -11.66
N GLN A 687 12.19 -0.01 -10.85
CA GLN A 687 12.85 1.07 -10.12
C GLN A 687 13.57 0.61 -8.84
N ASN A 688 13.53 -0.68 -8.51
CA ASN A 688 14.22 -1.20 -7.34
C ASN A 688 15.73 -1.01 -7.44
N PRO A 689 16.43 -0.78 -6.33
CA PRO A 689 17.89 -0.68 -6.31
C PRO A 689 18.57 -1.87 -7.00
N ILE A 690 19.68 -1.62 -7.70
CA ILE A 690 20.46 -2.65 -8.42
C ILE A 690 21.09 -3.70 -7.50
N GLY A 691 20.92 -3.58 -6.19
CA GLY A 691 21.32 -4.56 -5.19
C GLY A 691 20.86 -4.19 -3.80
N LYS A 692 20.71 -5.18 -2.93
CA LYS A 692 20.23 -5.02 -1.55
C LYS A 692 21.32 -4.57 -0.56
N SER A 693 22.58 -4.62 -0.97
CA SER A 693 23.73 -4.29 -0.12
C SER A 693 24.13 -2.83 -0.27
N THR A 694 24.51 -2.17 0.83
CA THR A 694 25.13 -0.83 0.83
C THR A 694 26.41 -0.74 -0.01
N ARG A 695 26.93 -1.86 -0.47
CA ARG A 695 28.13 -1.97 -1.33
C ARG A 695 27.81 -2.10 -2.82
N SER A 696 26.53 -2.23 -3.18
CA SER A 696 26.12 -2.28 -4.58
C SER A 696 26.29 -0.92 -5.23
N ASN A 697 26.93 -0.88 -6.41
CA ASN A 697 27.21 0.35 -7.14
C ASN A 697 27.17 0.13 -8.67
N PRO A 698 27.07 1.21 -9.48
CA PRO A 698 26.99 1.13 -10.92
C PRO A 698 28.16 0.39 -11.57
N ALA A 699 29.41 0.67 -11.16
CA ALA A 699 30.60 0.06 -11.77
C ALA A 699 30.62 -1.46 -11.60
N THR A 700 30.19 -1.97 -10.46
CA THR A 700 30.08 -3.42 -10.20
C THR A 700 28.94 -4.03 -11.04
N TYR A 701 27.81 -3.34 -11.16
CA TYR A 701 26.65 -3.86 -11.88
C TYR A 701 26.93 -4.03 -13.39
N VAL A 702 27.55 -3.03 -14.02
CA VAL A 702 27.95 -3.12 -15.45
C VAL A 702 29.24 -3.93 -15.66
N LYS A 703 29.76 -4.57 -14.60
CA LYS A 703 31.00 -5.39 -14.61
C LYS A 703 32.28 -4.63 -15.03
N ALA A 704 32.30 -3.31 -14.99
CA ALA A 704 33.48 -2.51 -15.22
C ALA A 704 34.50 -2.65 -14.07
N TYR A 705 33.99 -2.86 -12.84
CA TYR A 705 34.85 -2.95 -11.66
C TYR A 705 35.80 -4.15 -11.67
N ASP A 706 35.43 -5.25 -12.31
CA ASP A 706 36.30 -6.44 -12.44
C ASP A 706 37.55 -6.12 -13.25
N ALA A 707 37.41 -5.40 -14.35
CA ALA A 707 38.55 -4.94 -15.16
C ALA A 707 39.39 -3.90 -14.40
N ILE A 708 38.78 -3.00 -13.63
CA ILE A 708 39.49 -2.03 -12.77
C ILE A 708 40.32 -2.75 -11.72
N ARG A 709 39.75 -3.74 -11.00
CA ARG A 709 40.50 -4.54 -10.00
C ARG A 709 41.69 -5.26 -10.60
N GLN A 710 41.51 -5.82 -11.80
CA GLN A 710 42.59 -6.47 -12.53
C GLN A 710 43.71 -5.48 -12.86
N LEU A 711 43.38 -4.31 -13.34
CA LEU A 711 44.33 -3.24 -13.68
C LEU A 711 45.16 -2.79 -12.47
N PHE A 712 44.51 -2.65 -11.30
CA PHE A 712 45.23 -2.28 -10.06
C PHE A 712 46.11 -3.41 -9.53
N ALA A 713 45.73 -4.66 -9.67
CA ALA A 713 46.56 -5.80 -9.31
C ALA A 713 47.81 -5.97 -10.18
N GLU A 714 47.77 -5.42 -11.40
CA GLU A 714 48.90 -5.43 -12.33
C GLU A 714 49.95 -4.33 -12.06
N GLN A 715 49.66 -3.39 -11.16
CA GLN A 715 50.58 -2.31 -10.84
C GLN A 715 51.86 -2.83 -10.11
N PRO A 716 53.02 -2.17 -10.30
CA PRO A 716 54.27 -2.62 -9.71
C PRO A 716 54.20 -2.83 -8.21
N LEU A 717 53.64 -1.90 -7.45
CA LEU A 717 53.53 -1.98 -6.01
C LEU A 717 52.59 -3.15 -5.58
N ALA A 718 51.47 -3.32 -6.30
CA ALA A 718 50.56 -4.46 -5.99
C ALA A 718 51.23 -5.81 -6.21
N LYS A 719 52.02 -5.96 -7.28
CA LYS A 719 52.82 -7.17 -7.54
C LYS A 719 53.88 -7.40 -6.45
N GLN A 720 54.57 -6.35 -6.02
CA GLN A 720 55.56 -6.39 -4.98
C GLN A 720 54.94 -6.82 -3.63
N MET A 721 53.73 -6.35 -3.32
CA MET A 721 52.99 -6.68 -2.11
C MET A 721 52.18 -7.97 -2.23
N SER A 722 52.22 -8.65 -3.39
CA SER A 722 51.42 -9.85 -3.69
C SER A 722 49.90 -9.64 -3.57
N PHE A 723 49.43 -8.44 -3.90
CA PHE A 723 47.99 -8.10 -3.91
C PHE A 723 47.32 -8.65 -5.19
N SER A 724 46.50 -9.66 -5.01
CA SER A 724 45.62 -10.17 -6.06
C SER A 724 44.42 -9.23 -6.31
N PRO A 725 43.65 -9.37 -7.41
CA PRO A 725 42.45 -8.57 -7.64
C PRO A 725 41.42 -8.61 -6.51
N GLN A 726 41.45 -9.61 -5.65
CA GLN A 726 40.56 -9.74 -4.48
C GLN A 726 40.84 -8.67 -3.42
N TYR A 727 42.10 -8.22 -3.26
CA TYR A 727 42.45 -7.17 -2.31
C TYR A 727 41.84 -5.80 -2.67
N PHE A 728 41.54 -5.56 -3.94
CA PHE A 728 40.85 -4.38 -4.45
C PHE A 728 39.34 -4.52 -4.47
N SER A 729 38.80 -5.55 -3.76
CA SER A 729 37.37 -5.75 -3.62
C SER A 729 36.90 -5.27 -2.25
N PHE A 730 35.88 -4.42 -2.22
CA PHE A 730 35.20 -4.02 -0.98
C PHE A 730 34.19 -5.08 -0.48
N ASN A 731 33.97 -6.17 -1.23
CA ASN A 731 33.07 -7.25 -0.86
C ASN A 731 33.77 -8.42 -0.13
N THR A 732 35.06 -8.63 -0.38
CA THR A 732 35.84 -9.73 0.16
C THR A 732 36.82 -9.25 1.24
N GLU A 733 37.15 -10.12 2.17
CA GLU A 733 38.20 -9.86 3.18
C GLU A 733 39.57 -9.76 2.54
N GLY A 734 40.45 -9.04 3.19
CA GLY A 734 41.83 -8.79 2.73
C GLY A 734 42.13 -7.30 2.65
N GLY A 735 41.66 -6.62 1.63
CA GLY A 735 41.97 -5.19 1.41
C GLY A 735 40.92 -4.21 1.89
N ARG A 736 39.70 -4.63 2.18
CA ARG A 736 38.62 -3.76 2.67
C ARG A 736 38.84 -3.30 4.12
N CYS A 737 38.33 -2.14 4.47
CA CYS A 737 38.22 -1.69 5.84
C CYS A 737 37.45 -2.71 6.68
N GLU A 738 37.96 -3.08 7.83
CA GLU A 738 37.37 -4.12 8.69
C GLU A 738 36.16 -3.58 9.46
N GLU A 739 36.17 -2.32 9.84
CA GLU A 739 35.12 -1.67 10.63
C GLU A 739 33.82 -1.50 9.82
N CYS A 740 33.86 -0.81 8.69
CA CYS A 740 32.70 -0.66 7.81
C CYS A 740 32.50 -1.83 6.83
N LYS A 741 33.37 -2.83 6.86
CA LYS A 741 33.36 -4.00 5.96
C LYS A 741 33.28 -3.61 4.48
N GLY A 742 33.94 -2.50 4.12
CA GLY A 742 33.98 -1.99 2.75
C GLY A 742 32.77 -1.12 2.32
N ALA A 743 31.88 -0.78 3.23
CA ALA A 743 30.76 0.10 2.91
C ALA A 743 31.16 1.59 2.83
N GLY A 744 32.23 1.99 3.55
CA GLY A 744 32.64 3.40 3.72
C GLY A 744 31.80 4.15 4.75
N VAL A 745 30.65 3.60 5.11
CA VAL A 745 29.69 4.20 6.05
C VAL A 745 29.22 3.16 7.06
N ILE A 746 28.76 3.63 8.22
CA ILE A 746 28.12 2.82 9.26
C ILE A 746 26.69 3.27 9.34
N SER A 747 25.75 2.36 9.09
CA SER A 747 24.31 2.62 9.21
C SER A 747 23.81 2.17 10.58
N VAL A 748 23.16 3.08 11.30
CA VAL A 748 22.49 2.81 12.57
C VAL A 748 21.00 2.79 12.31
N GLU A 749 20.41 1.61 12.42
CA GLU A 749 18.95 1.44 12.25
C GLU A 749 18.22 2.09 13.43
N MET A 750 17.30 3.01 13.12
CA MET A 750 16.47 3.69 14.09
C MET A 750 15.03 3.16 14.00
N GLN A 751 14.50 2.65 15.12
CA GLN A 751 13.17 2.01 15.14
C GLN A 751 12.01 2.93 14.73
N PHE A 752 12.15 4.26 14.94
CA PHE A 752 11.06 5.23 14.75
C PHE A 752 11.44 6.42 13.85
N MET A 753 12.65 6.44 13.29
CA MET A 753 13.15 7.50 12.42
C MET A 753 13.92 6.89 11.25
N ALA A 754 14.28 7.73 10.27
CA ALA A 754 15.15 7.30 9.17
C ALA A 754 16.52 6.83 9.73
N ASP A 755 17.09 5.78 9.10
CA ASP A 755 18.38 5.25 9.49
C ASP A 755 19.45 6.35 9.44
N LEU A 756 20.27 6.42 10.47
CA LEU A 756 21.38 7.35 10.53
C LEU A 756 22.59 6.73 9.82
N VAL A 757 23.08 7.40 8.79
CA VAL A 757 24.27 6.97 8.02
C VAL A 757 25.43 7.88 8.41
N LEU A 758 26.44 7.30 9.05
CA LEU A 758 27.65 7.99 9.50
C LEU A 758 28.85 7.56 8.63
N GLU A 759 29.76 8.47 8.36
CA GLU A 759 31.03 8.13 7.74
C GLU A 759 31.87 7.24 8.66
N CYS A 760 32.52 6.23 8.12
CA CYS A 760 33.37 5.33 8.91
C CYS A 760 34.60 6.05 9.39
N GLU A 761 34.82 6.15 10.70
CA GLU A 761 35.95 6.84 11.31
C GLU A 761 37.28 6.20 10.99
N ALA A 762 37.34 4.86 10.81
CA ALA A 762 38.59 4.15 10.56
C ALA A 762 39.12 4.35 9.12
N CYS A 763 38.24 4.47 8.12
CA CYS A 763 38.68 4.63 6.73
C CYS A 763 38.28 5.96 6.11
N HIS A 764 37.63 6.85 6.86
CA HIS A 764 37.16 8.15 6.37
C HIS A 764 36.47 8.06 4.99
N GLY A 765 35.51 7.16 4.89
CA GLY A 765 34.73 6.92 3.67
C GLY A 765 35.47 6.16 2.55
N GLN A 766 36.76 5.89 2.69
CA GLN A 766 37.62 5.35 1.62
C GLN A 766 37.47 3.85 1.36
N ARG A 767 36.73 3.11 2.21
CA ARG A 767 36.36 1.69 2.06
C ARG A 767 37.48 0.65 2.18
N PHE A 768 38.73 1.03 1.96
CA PHE A 768 39.91 0.15 1.92
C PHE A 768 40.89 0.44 3.05
N LYS A 769 41.79 -0.52 3.31
CA LYS A 769 42.94 -0.33 4.17
C LYS A 769 43.93 0.62 3.51
N HIS A 770 44.76 1.27 4.34
CA HIS A 770 45.73 2.25 3.89
C HIS A 770 46.70 1.68 2.84
N ASP A 771 47.23 0.47 3.08
CA ASP A 771 48.19 -0.21 2.19
C ASP A 771 47.61 -0.42 0.76
N ILE A 772 46.28 -0.67 0.63
CA ILE A 772 45.65 -0.82 -0.67
C ILE A 772 45.54 0.54 -1.38
N LEU A 773 45.33 1.60 -0.61
CA LEU A 773 45.22 2.97 -1.16
C LEU A 773 46.55 3.55 -1.62
N GLU A 774 47.70 2.94 -1.22
CA GLU A 774 49.01 3.33 -1.73
C GLU A 774 49.24 2.87 -3.17
N VAL A 775 48.54 1.82 -3.62
CA VAL A 775 48.62 1.37 -5.02
C VAL A 775 47.93 2.38 -5.91
N ARG A 776 48.66 2.89 -6.92
CA ARG A 776 48.18 3.92 -7.82
C ARG A 776 48.32 3.51 -9.29
N PHE A 777 47.32 3.90 -10.06
CA PHE A 777 47.37 3.88 -11.51
C PHE A 777 47.32 5.34 -11.99
N HIS A 778 48.42 5.84 -12.60
CA HIS A 778 48.58 7.23 -13.02
C HIS A 778 48.10 8.24 -11.96
N GLU A 779 48.75 8.23 -10.79
CA GLU A 779 48.49 9.08 -9.62
C GLU A 779 47.12 8.87 -8.91
N LYS A 780 46.22 8.04 -9.42
CA LYS A 780 44.92 7.74 -8.84
C LYS A 780 44.92 6.39 -8.12
N ASN A 781 44.46 6.37 -6.88
CA ASN A 781 44.20 5.13 -6.14
C ASN A 781 42.81 4.57 -6.45
N ILE A 782 42.49 3.38 -5.95
CA ILE A 782 41.20 2.71 -6.22
C ILE A 782 40.01 3.51 -5.70
N ASN A 783 40.13 4.25 -4.59
CA ASN A 783 39.09 5.11 -4.06
C ASN A 783 38.88 6.37 -4.90
N ASP A 784 39.98 6.97 -5.41
CA ASP A 784 39.90 8.09 -6.33
C ASP A 784 39.13 7.70 -7.59
N VAL A 785 39.38 6.50 -8.13
CA VAL A 785 38.64 5.96 -9.29
C VAL A 785 37.18 5.73 -8.98
N LEU A 786 36.84 5.19 -7.80
CA LEU A 786 35.46 4.99 -7.40
C LEU A 786 34.69 6.31 -7.18
N ASN A 787 35.38 7.38 -6.87
CA ASN A 787 34.82 8.72 -6.72
C ASN A 787 34.70 9.51 -8.04
N MET A 788 35.34 9.04 -9.13
CA MET A 788 35.15 9.64 -10.46
C MET A 788 33.71 9.45 -10.92
N THR A 789 33.19 10.42 -11.63
CA THR A 789 31.97 10.26 -12.42
C THR A 789 32.21 9.30 -13.59
N VAL A 790 31.15 8.74 -14.15
CA VAL A 790 31.24 7.85 -15.32
C VAL A 790 31.97 8.56 -16.50
N SER A 791 31.64 9.81 -16.79
CA SER A 791 32.25 10.58 -17.89
C SER A 791 33.72 10.88 -17.61
N GLU A 792 34.11 11.26 -16.38
CA GLU A 792 35.52 11.44 -15.99
C GLU A 792 36.30 10.12 -16.11
N ALA A 793 35.73 9.01 -15.70
CA ALA A 793 36.34 7.70 -15.80
C ALA A 793 36.51 7.24 -17.24
N ILE A 794 35.53 7.49 -18.12
CA ILE A 794 35.64 7.20 -19.56
C ILE A 794 36.81 8.00 -20.18
N THR A 795 36.90 9.29 -19.86
CA THR A 795 38.00 10.15 -20.33
C THR A 795 39.36 9.65 -19.81
N PHE A 796 39.48 9.43 -18.49
CA PHE A 796 40.69 8.96 -17.83
C PHE A 796 41.18 7.63 -18.41
N PHE A 797 40.33 6.60 -18.43
CA PHE A 797 40.71 5.28 -18.94
C PHE A 797 40.91 5.28 -20.46
N GLY A 798 40.25 6.19 -21.20
CA GLY A 798 40.44 6.39 -22.63
C GLY A 798 41.82 6.95 -22.97
N GLU A 799 42.30 7.95 -22.22
CA GLU A 799 43.67 8.51 -22.37
C GLU A 799 44.74 7.43 -22.20
N TYR A 800 44.54 6.51 -21.25
CA TYR A 800 45.46 5.42 -20.95
C TYR A 800 45.17 4.11 -21.69
N LYS A 801 44.31 4.13 -22.74
CA LYS A 801 43.99 3.01 -23.65
C LYS A 801 43.40 1.79 -22.96
N GLN A 802 42.68 1.97 -21.85
CA GLN A 802 41.97 0.92 -21.15
C GLN A 802 40.58 0.66 -21.76
N GLN A 803 40.57 0.27 -23.04
CA GLN A 803 39.34 0.15 -23.83
C GLN A 803 38.31 -0.83 -23.24
N ALA A 804 38.72 -1.88 -22.56
CA ALA A 804 37.84 -2.85 -21.91
C ALA A 804 36.99 -2.20 -20.81
N ILE A 805 37.54 -1.23 -20.07
CA ILE A 805 36.82 -0.47 -19.04
C ILE A 805 35.89 0.54 -19.71
N VAL A 806 36.40 1.29 -20.68
CA VAL A 806 35.63 2.29 -21.43
C VAL A 806 34.39 1.69 -22.09
N ASN A 807 34.52 0.55 -22.77
CA ASN A 807 33.39 -0.12 -23.44
C ASN A 807 32.29 -0.53 -22.46
N ARG A 808 32.61 -0.86 -21.21
CA ARG A 808 31.63 -1.22 -20.18
C ARG A 808 31.00 -0.01 -19.52
N LEU A 809 31.67 1.15 -19.47
CA LEU A 809 31.16 2.39 -18.90
C LEU A 809 30.34 3.21 -19.89
N LYS A 810 30.68 3.14 -21.20
CA LYS A 810 30.04 3.95 -22.25
C LYS A 810 28.51 3.82 -22.27
N PRO A 811 27.89 2.63 -22.12
CA PRO A 811 26.45 2.52 -22.07
C PRO A 811 25.78 3.31 -20.93
N LEU A 812 26.48 3.52 -19.79
CA LEU A 812 25.97 4.39 -18.71
C LEU A 812 25.91 5.85 -19.15
N GLU A 813 26.90 6.31 -19.91
CA GLU A 813 26.89 7.67 -20.45
C GLU A 813 25.81 7.83 -21.53
N ASP A 814 25.64 6.82 -22.40
CA ASP A 814 24.66 6.82 -23.49
C ASP A 814 23.21 6.92 -22.96
N VAL A 815 22.92 6.33 -21.79
CA VAL A 815 21.61 6.46 -21.13
C VAL A 815 21.49 7.73 -20.25
N GLY A 816 22.46 8.66 -20.32
CA GLY A 816 22.43 9.92 -19.59
C GLY A 816 22.87 9.83 -18.12
N LEU A 817 23.63 8.82 -17.72
CA LEU A 817 24.18 8.65 -16.39
C LEU A 817 25.68 8.99 -16.27
N GLY A 818 26.19 9.85 -17.16
CA GLY A 818 27.59 10.27 -17.13
C GLY A 818 28.02 10.96 -15.82
N TYR A 819 27.08 11.55 -15.10
CA TYR A 819 27.32 12.31 -13.88
C TYR A 819 27.40 11.48 -12.59
N ILE A 820 26.91 10.23 -12.56
CA ILE A 820 26.96 9.41 -11.36
C ILE A 820 28.38 8.93 -11.08
N LYS A 821 28.74 8.78 -9.79
CA LYS A 821 30.06 8.25 -9.41
C LYS A 821 30.09 6.73 -9.59
N LEU A 822 31.24 6.19 -10.02
CA LEU A 822 31.40 4.74 -10.21
C LEU A 822 31.09 3.93 -8.95
N GLY A 823 31.53 4.42 -7.79
CA GLY A 823 31.32 3.80 -6.49
C GLY A 823 30.07 4.28 -5.74
N GLN A 824 29.16 5.02 -6.37
CA GLN A 824 27.94 5.51 -5.72
C GLN A 824 27.06 4.35 -5.25
N ASN A 825 26.61 4.42 -3.99
CA ASN A 825 25.76 3.38 -3.43
C ASN A 825 24.40 3.36 -4.17
N SER A 826 23.93 2.18 -4.54
CA SER A 826 22.65 2.00 -5.24
C SER A 826 21.43 2.51 -4.46
N SER A 827 21.48 2.53 -3.12
CA SER A 827 20.42 3.08 -2.29
C SER A 827 20.31 4.62 -2.32
N THR A 828 21.37 5.30 -2.81
CA THR A 828 21.37 6.77 -2.98
C THR A 828 20.97 7.19 -4.40
N LEU A 829 20.83 6.24 -5.31
CA LEU A 829 20.31 6.48 -6.65
C LEU A 829 18.79 6.60 -6.62
N SER A 830 18.24 7.50 -7.41
CA SER A 830 16.80 7.57 -7.63
C SER A 830 16.28 6.29 -8.32
N GLY A 831 14.97 6.04 -8.25
CA GLY A 831 14.36 4.89 -8.93
C GLY A 831 14.66 4.88 -10.44
N GLY A 832 14.54 6.01 -11.10
CA GLY A 832 14.86 6.16 -12.52
C GLY A 832 16.34 5.97 -12.85
N GLU A 833 17.26 6.42 -11.98
CA GLU A 833 18.69 6.17 -12.15
C GLU A 833 19.01 4.68 -12.03
N ASN A 834 18.47 3.99 -11.02
CA ASN A 834 18.63 2.54 -10.89
C ASN A 834 18.14 1.78 -12.13
N GLN A 835 17.00 2.18 -12.68
CA GLN A 835 16.44 1.59 -13.89
C GLN A 835 17.32 1.81 -15.12
N ARG A 836 17.86 3.03 -15.29
CA ARG A 836 18.81 3.33 -16.37
C ARG A 836 20.14 2.59 -16.25
N VAL A 837 20.65 2.34 -15.03
CA VAL A 837 21.83 1.48 -14.84
C VAL A 837 21.54 0.05 -15.31
N LYS A 838 20.35 -0.50 -15.02
CA LYS A 838 19.93 -1.81 -15.53
C LYS A 838 19.86 -1.82 -17.06
N LEU A 839 19.28 -0.76 -17.66
CA LEU A 839 19.20 -0.60 -19.11
C LEU A 839 20.59 -0.54 -19.74
N ALA A 840 21.51 0.24 -19.16
CA ALA A 840 22.90 0.35 -19.64
C ALA A 840 23.61 -1.01 -19.63
N TYR A 841 23.38 -1.84 -18.63
CA TYR A 841 23.94 -3.19 -18.57
C TYR A 841 23.51 -4.02 -19.80
N PHE A 842 22.21 -4.00 -20.15
CA PHE A 842 21.71 -4.74 -21.31
C PHE A 842 22.24 -4.17 -22.64
N ILE A 843 22.30 -2.85 -22.78
CA ILE A 843 22.87 -2.21 -23.99
C ILE A 843 24.33 -2.59 -24.18
N GLY A 844 25.09 -2.71 -23.09
CA GLY A 844 26.54 -3.03 -23.11
C GLY A 844 26.85 -4.49 -23.45
N GLN A 845 25.86 -5.38 -23.57
CA GLN A 845 26.10 -6.78 -23.97
C GLN A 845 26.18 -6.91 -25.50
N GLU A 846 27.29 -7.44 -26.01
CA GLU A 846 27.55 -7.55 -27.46
C GLU A 846 26.70 -8.62 -28.14
N LYS A 847 26.35 -9.71 -27.44
CA LYS A 847 25.55 -10.82 -27.96
C LYS A 847 24.39 -11.11 -27.00
N GLN A 848 23.20 -10.77 -27.43
CA GLN A 848 21.98 -11.14 -26.72
C GLN A 848 21.06 -11.95 -27.63
N GLU A 849 20.48 -13.00 -27.06
CA GLU A 849 19.38 -13.71 -27.71
C GLU A 849 18.11 -12.83 -27.69
N PRO A 850 17.14 -13.04 -28.61
CA PRO A 850 15.90 -12.27 -28.62
C PRO A 850 15.24 -12.23 -27.24
N THR A 851 15.10 -11.05 -26.67
CA THR A 851 14.62 -10.82 -25.31
C THR A 851 13.43 -9.89 -25.34
N LEU A 852 12.43 -10.17 -24.48
CA LEU A 852 11.36 -9.23 -24.16
C LEU A 852 11.79 -8.42 -22.94
N PHE A 853 12.04 -7.14 -23.13
CA PHE A 853 12.29 -6.20 -22.04
C PHE A 853 11.00 -5.53 -21.61
N ILE A 854 10.69 -5.63 -20.33
CA ILE A 854 9.53 -5.01 -19.71
C ILE A 854 10.02 -3.90 -18.78
N PHE A 855 9.60 -2.67 -19.04
CA PHE A 855 9.94 -1.49 -18.22
C PHE A 855 8.70 -0.99 -17.48
N ASP A 856 8.84 -0.73 -16.19
CA ASP A 856 7.77 -0.21 -15.33
C ASP A 856 8.04 1.28 -15.07
N GLU A 857 7.24 2.16 -15.68
CA GLU A 857 7.31 3.62 -15.59
C GLU A 857 8.74 4.19 -15.76
N PRO A 858 9.42 3.94 -16.89
CA PRO A 858 10.82 4.32 -17.07
C PRO A 858 11.07 5.83 -17.20
N THR A 859 10.04 6.65 -17.35
CA THR A 859 10.19 8.12 -17.42
C THR A 859 10.15 8.79 -16.05
N THR A 860 9.99 8.02 -14.97
CA THR A 860 10.01 8.55 -13.60
C THR A 860 11.28 9.37 -13.33
N GLY A 861 11.10 10.63 -12.90
CA GLY A 861 12.19 11.54 -12.59
C GLY A 861 13.01 12.00 -13.81
N LEU A 862 12.50 11.80 -15.03
CA LEU A 862 13.18 12.22 -16.26
C LEU A 862 12.63 13.55 -16.79
N HIS A 863 13.56 14.45 -17.09
CA HIS A 863 13.29 15.63 -17.89
C HIS A 863 13.06 15.25 -19.37
N PHE A 864 12.34 16.05 -20.15
CA PHE A 864 12.09 15.82 -21.58
C PHE A 864 13.33 15.43 -22.37
N HIS A 865 14.45 16.09 -22.11
CA HIS A 865 15.73 15.80 -22.74
C HIS A 865 16.25 14.37 -22.44
N ASP A 866 16.03 13.89 -21.24
CA ASP A 866 16.42 12.53 -20.84
C ASP A 866 15.47 11.48 -21.42
N ILE A 867 14.18 11.82 -21.60
CA ILE A 867 13.18 10.94 -22.25
C ILE A 867 13.58 10.66 -23.70
N GLN A 868 14.08 11.65 -24.43
CA GLN A 868 14.58 11.44 -25.80
C GLN A 868 15.71 10.41 -25.84
N ARG A 869 16.69 10.51 -24.93
CA ARG A 869 17.79 9.53 -24.81
C ARG A 869 17.30 8.13 -24.48
N LEU A 870 16.29 8.03 -23.63
CA LEU A 870 15.66 6.74 -23.30
C LEU A 870 14.99 6.11 -24.54
N LEU A 871 14.26 6.90 -25.33
CA LEU A 871 13.62 6.43 -26.57
C LEU A 871 14.65 5.99 -27.60
N ASP A 872 15.78 6.68 -27.71
CA ASP A 872 16.89 6.28 -28.58
C ASP A 872 17.52 4.95 -28.14
N ALA A 873 17.64 4.73 -26.83
CA ALA A 873 18.09 3.45 -26.27
C ALA A 873 17.11 2.31 -26.56
N PHE A 874 15.81 2.53 -26.46
CA PHE A 874 14.78 1.55 -26.85
C PHE A 874 14.87 1.20 -28.34
N LYS A 875 15.05 2.21 -29.21
CA LYS A 875 15.23 2.02 -30.65
C LYS A 875 16.44 1.14 -30.93
N ALA A 876 17.55 1.39 -30.26
CA ALA A 876 18.78 0.60 -30.44
C ALA A 876 18.57 -0.88 -30.03
N LEU A 877 17.82 -1.16 -28.98
CA LEU A 877 17.50 -2.54 -28.56
C LEU A 877 16.57 -3.23 -29.57
N ILE A 878 15.56 -2.54 -30.11
CA ILE A 878 14.65 -3.09 -31.12
C ILE A 878 15.41 -3.42 -32.40
N GLU A 879 16.34 -2.56 -32.86
CA GLU A 879 17.18 -2.79 -34.04
C GLU A 879 18.09 -4.02 -33.89
N ARG A 880 18.40 -4.42 -32.64
CA ARG A 880 19.11 -5.67 -32.32
C ARG A 880 18.22 -6.91 -32.29
N GLY A 881 16.91 -6.78 -32.55
CA GLY A 881 15.94 -7.88 -32.59
C GLY A 881 15.23 -8.15 -31.25
N HIS A 882 15.27 -7.21 -30.29
CA HIS A 882 14.55 -7.33 -29.03
C HIS A 882 13.13 -6.74 -29.13
N THR A 883 12.29 -7.08 -28.18
CA THR A 883 10.95 -6.50 -28.02
C THR A 883 10.93 -5.62 -26.78
N ILE A 884 10.36 -4.44 -26.89
CA ILE A 884 10.19 -3.51 -25.77
C ILE A 884 8.71 -3.44 -25.39
N LEU A 885 8.43 -3.62 -24.11
CA LEU A 885 7.12 -3.44 -23.51
C LEU A 885 7.25 -2.47 -22.32
N VAL A 886 6.55 -1.36 -22.38
CA VAL A 886 6.62 -0.31 -21.36
C VAL A 886 5.26 -0.12 -20.72
N ILE A 887 5.20 -0.06 -19.39
CA ILE A 887 4.03 0.43 -18.66
C ILE A 887 4.26 1.92 -18.46
N GLU A 888 3.39 2.78 -19.02
CA GLU A 888 3.62 4.22 -19.02
C GLU A 888 2.36 5.06 -19.00
N HIS A 889 2.53 6.28 -18.48
CA HIS A 889 1.53 7.34 -18.46
C HIS A 889 1.95 8.58 -19.24
N ASN A 890 3.25 8.74 -19.49
CA ASN A 890 3.81 9.89 -20.19
C ASN A 890 3.34 9.90 -21.64
N LEU A 891 2.63 10.95 -22.04
CA LEU A 891 2.04 11.08 -23.38
C LEU A 891 3.11 11.14 -24.49
N ASP A 892 4.28 11.72 -24.23
CA ASP A 892 5.38 11.80 -25.19
C ASP A 892 5.99 10.42 -25.50
N VAL A 893 5.97 9.51 -24.53
CA VAL A 893 6.39 8.11 -24.75
C VAL A 893 5.29 7.33 -25.46
N ILE A 894 4.02 7.50 -25.05
CA ILE A 894 2.87 6.81 -25.64
C ILE A 894 2.75 7.12 -27.12
N LYS A 895 2.92 8.41 -27.54
CA LYS A 895 2.87 8.81 -28.97
C LYS A 895 4.00 8.18 -29.80
N CYS A 896 5.11 7.78 -29.17
CA CYS A 896 6.25 7.16 -29.86
C CYS A 896 6.12 5.63 -29.99
N ALA A 897 5.16 4.99 -29.32
CA ALA A 897 4.97 3.54 -29.36
C ALA A 897 4.45 3.06 -30.71
N ASP A 898 4.86 1.85 -31.15
CA ASP A 898 4.32 1.21 -32.35
C ASP A 898 2.93 0.60 -32.08
N TYR A 899 2.71 0.13 -30.84
CA TYR A 899 1.47 -0.51 -30.43
C TYR A 899 1.13 -0.11 -28.98
N VAL A 900 -0.10 0.33 -28.76
CA VAL A 900 -0.61 0.77 -27.46
C VAL A 900 -1.72 -0.16 -27.00
N ILE A 901 -1.70 -0.51 -25.72
CA ILE A 901 -2.69 -1.30 -25.02
C ILE A 901 -3.22 -0.44 -23.89
N ASP A 902 -4.49 -0.04 -23.98
CA ASP A 902 -5.14 0.83 -22.99
C ASP A 902 -6.08 0.02 -22.10
N ILE A 903 -5.80 0.01 -20.78
CA ILE A 903 -6.56 -0.72 -19.77
C ILE A 903 -7.42 0.26 -18.96
N GLY A 904 -8.70 -0.01 -18.86
CA GLY A 904 -9.62 0.90 -18.19
C GLY A 904 -11.05 0.37 -18.08
N PRO A 905 -12.07 1.25 -18.21
CA PRO A 905 -11.97 2.69 -18.46
C PRO A 905 -11.58 3.52 -17.22
N ASP A 906 -11.71 2.96 -16.00
CA ASP A 906 -11.41 3.63 -14.74
C ASP A 906 -10.53 2.77 -13.83
N GLY A 907 -10.22 3.23 -12.61
CA GLY A 907 -9.50 2.47 -11.60
C GLY A 907 -10.43 1.58 -10.75
N GLY A 908 -9.83 0.60 -10.05
CA GLY A 908 -10.56 -0.29 -9.14
C GLY A 908 -11.60 -1.15 -9.84
N ASP A 909 -12.78 -1.32 -9.20
CA ASP A 909 -13.84 -2.20 -9.69
C ASP A 909 -14.44 -1.78 -11.04
N LYS A 910 -14.31 -0.52 -11.42
CA LYS A 910 -14.75 -0.02 -12.73
C LYS A 910 -13.72 -0.20 -13.83
N GLY A 911 -12.52 -0.66 -13.48
CA GLY A 911 -11.41 -0.93 -14.39
C GLY A 911 -11.36 -2.37 -14.89
N GLY A 912 -10.16 -2.78 -15.29
CA GLY A 912 -9.83 -4.17 -15.61
C GLY A 912 -10.30 -4.67 -16.97
N ASN A 913 -10.77 -3.79 -17.85
CA ASN A 913 -11.14 -4.14 -19.21
C ASN A 913 -10.07 -3.66 -20.21
N LEU A 914 -9.95 -4.35 -21.34
CA LEU A 914 -9.21 -3.85 -22.50
C LEU A 914 -10.08 -2.80 -23.20
N VAL A 915 -9.69 -1.52 -23.12
CA VAL A 915 -10.40 -0.41 -23.75
C VAL A 915 -10.03 -0.29 -25.22
N PHE A 916 -8.72 -0.42 -25.48
CA PHE A 916 -8.18 -0.28 -26.84
C PHE A 916 -6.87 -1.07 -27.00
N ALA A 917 -6.60 -1.55 -28.20
CA ALA A 917 -5.33 -2.14 -28.61
C ALA A 917 -5.06 -1.81 -30.09
N GLY A 918 -3.97 -1.08 -30.38
CA GLY A 918 -3.64 -0.65 -31.74
C GLY A 918 -2.59 0.46 -31.77
N THR A 919 -2.54 1.25 -32.83
CA THR A 919 -1.59 2.37 -32.95
C THR A 919 -2.04 3.60 -32.17
N PRO A 920 -1.12 4.50 -31.74
CA PRO A 920 -1.47 5.74 -31.04
C PRO A 920 -2.48 6.61 -31.81
N GLU A 921 -2.36 6.67 -33.14
CA GLU A 921 -3.29 7.43 -34.01
C GLU A 921 -4.71 6.86 -33.93
N ALA A 922 -4.86 5.54 -33.89
CA ALA A 922 -6.18 4.91 -33.74
C ALA A 922 -6.73 5.05 -32.32
N LEU A 923 -5.88 5.16 -31.30
CA LEU A 923 -6.28 5.38 -29.90
C LEU A 923 -7.00 6.73 -29.73
N ILE A 924 -6.57 7.78 -30.44
CA ILE A 924 -7.18 9.11 -30.39
C ILE A 924 -8.64 9.08 -30.84
N GLU A 925 -8.99 8.21 -31.80
CA GLU A 925 -10.36 8.05 -32.29
C GLU A 925 -11.25 7.23 -31.34
N CYS A 926 -10.68 6.58 -30.33
CA CYS A 926 -11.41 5.76 -29.37
C CYS A 926 -12.08 6.65 -28.30
N LYS A 927 -13.41 6.86 -28.42
CA LYS A 927 -14.19 7.72 -27.53
C LYS A 927 -14.21 7.26 -26.05
N THR A 928 -14.01 5.98 -25.81
CA THR A 928 -14.02 5.39 -24.45
C THR A 928 -12.66 5.48 -23.76
N SER A 929 -11.60 5.77 -24.51
CA SER A 929 -10.24 5.91 -23.97
C SER A 929 -10.06 7.30 -23.35
N ILE A 930 -9.74 7.32 -22.05
CA ILE A 930 -9.34 8.54 -21.36
C ILE A 930 -7.95 8.97 -21.84
N THR A 931 -7.03 8.03 -21.97
CA THR A 931 -5.68 8.27 -22.49
C THR A 931 -5.72 8.86 -23.89
N GLY A 932 -6.56 8.33 -24.79
CA GLY A 932 -6.74 8.84 -26.15
C GLY A 932 -7.18 10.31 -26.21
N ARG A 933 -7.99 10.73 -25.25
CA ARG A 933 -8.46 12.12 -25.15
C ARG A 933 -7.30 13.08 -24.88
N TYR A 934 -6.42 12.77 -23.91
CA TYR A 934 -5.25 13.60 -23.61
C TYR A 934 -4.16 13.50 -24.68
N LEU A 935 -3.99 12.32 -25.28
CA LEU A 935 -3.00 12.11 -26.34
C LEU A 935 -3.28 12.97 -27.59
N LYS A 936 -4.54 13.30 -27.86
CA LYS A 936 -4.94 14.12 -28.99
C LYS A 936 -4.28 15.51 -29.00
N GLU A 937 -3.91 16.04 -27.86
CA GLU A 937 -3.24 17.34 -27.74
C GLU A 937 -1.74 17.26 -28.06
N LYS A 938 -1.17 16.05 -28.15
CA LYS A 938 0.26 15.79 -28.31
C LYS A 938 0.67 15.24 -29.69
N ILE A 939 -0.28 14.72 -30.47
CA ILE A 939 -0.11 14.25 -31.85
C ILE A 939 -0.76 15.22 -32.83
#